data_56a57d95bac98f4ed028f5121c1c7573
#
_entry.id   56a57d95bac98f4ed028f5121c1c7573
#
_cell.length_a   1.000
_cell.length_b   1.000
_cell.length_c   1.000
_cell.angle_alpha   90.00
_cell.angle_beta   90.00
_cell.angle_gamma   90.00
#
_symmetry.space_group_name_H-M   'P 1'
#
loop_
_entity.id
_entity.type
_entity.pdbx_description
1 polymer ?
#
loop_
_entity_poly.entity_id
_entity_poly.type
_entity_poly.pdbx_seq_one_letter_code
_entity_poly.pdbx_strand_id
1 'polypeptide(L)'
;MKYFFYPERRFVTFAPIMSNNPKSPIIDLQQQQLLLRMEYEYEKEEFKRQTETMGVARKVKRGLCWYPVSLGRSYYNSLNQLVIDITRTENKEIEHSFEFGRPVCFFHQSFEGKVKYMDFIATVSFADEERMVVVLPGAGALAELQTDGILGVQLYFDETSYRAMFEALEDTIRAKDNRLAELRDILLGTQKPGFRELYPVRFPWLNSTQETAVNKVLCTRDVSIVHGPPGTGKTTTLVEAIYETLHREPQVLVCAQSNTAVDWICEKLVDRGVPVLRIGNPTRVNDKMLSSTYERRFESHPAYPELWGIRKSIREMGSRMRRGSYSEREGMRNRMSRLRDRATELEIQINADLFDSARVIASTLVSSNHRLLNGRRFSTLFIDEAAQALEAACWIAIRKADRVILAGDHCQLPPTIKCIEAARGGLDHTLMEKVVQLKPSAVSLLKVQYRMHEAIMQFPSDWFYHGELEAAPEVRYRGILDFDTPMNWIDTSEMDFHEDFVGESFGRINKQEANLLLQELEAYIERIGKERILDERIDFGLISPYKAQVQYLRGKIKGNSFLRPFRSLIIVNTVDGFQGQERDVIFISLVRANEDGQIGFLNDLRRMNVAITRARMKLVILGDASTLTKHPFYKRLMLFIKKED
;
A
#
# COMPACT_ATOMS: atom_id res chain seq x y z
N MET A 1 -24.82 -14.13 42.70
CA MET A 1 -25.65 -12.99 42.28
C MET A 1 -24.98 -11.69 42.71
N LYS A 2 -24.25 -11.04 41.82
CA LYS A 2 -23.85 -9.62 41.92
C LYS A 2 -23.72 -9.14 40.48
N TYR A 3 -24.72 -8.39 40.04
CA TYR A 3 -24.72 -7.69 38.77
C TYR A 3 -23.81 -6.46 38.91
N PHE A 4 -22.78 -6.38 38.05
CA PHE A 4 -22.05 -5.13 37.85
C PHE A 4 -22.75 -4.34 36.72
N PHE A 5 -23.34 -3.21 37.09
CA PHE A 5 -23.84 -2.21 36.16
C PHE A 5 -22.68 -1.54 35.46
N TYR A 6 -22.65 -1.60 34.12
CA TYR A 6 -21.85 -0.71 33.28
C TYR A 6 -22.63 0.60 33.06
N PRO A 7 -21.99 1.75 33.17
CA PRO A 7 -22.65 3.03 32.90
C PRO A 7 -22.92 3.17 31.39
N GLU A 8 -24.14 3.61 31.09
CA GLU A 8 -24.64 3.90 29.73
C GLU A 8 -23.70 4.84 28.98
N ARG A 9 -23.04 4.35 27.94
CA ARG A 9 -22.42 5.21 26.92
C ARG A 9 -23.54 5.84 26.10
N ARG A 10 -23.70 7.13 26.17
CA ARG A 10 -24.57 7.92 25.27
C ARG A 10 -24.04 7.75 23.85
N PHE A 11 -24.73 6.93 23.06
CA PHE A 11 -24.51 6.87 21.63
C PHE A 11 -24.98 8.18 20.99
N VAL A 12 -24.05 8.97 20.49
CA VAL A 12 -24.35 10.06 19.59
C VAL A 12 -24.60 9.43 18.22
N THR A 13 -25.87 9.26 17.88
CA THR A 13 -26.29 8.82 16.55
C THR A 13 -26.04 9.98 15.57
N PHE A 14 -24.96 9.88 14.80
CA PHE A 14 -24.76 10.74 13.64
C PHE A 14 -25.54 10.16 12.46
N ALA A 15 -26.68 10.77 12.13
CA ALA A 15 -27.32 10.58 10.84
C ALA A 15 -26.39 11.15 9.74
N PRO A 16 -26.29 10.52 8.56
CA PRO A 16 -25.51 11.08 7.48
C PRO A 16 -26.20 12.36 7.00
N ILE A 17 -25.66 13.52 7.36
CA ILE A 17 -26.12 14.80 6.85
C ILE A 17 -25.55 14.93 5.43
N MET A 18 -26.28 14.45 4.44
CA MET A 18 -26.11 14.87 3.05
C MET A 18 -26.69 16.29 2.92
N SER A 19 -25.93 17.30 3.31
CA SER A 19 -26.22 18.67 2.96
C SER A 19 -25.37 19.05 1.74
N ASN A 20 -26.04 19.46 0.66
CA ASN A 20 -25.43 19.99 -0.57
C ASN A 20 -24.70 21.34 -0.40
N ASN A 21 -24.40 21.75 0.82
CA ASN A 21 -23.59 22.94 1.11
C ASN A 21 -22.16 22.49 1.45
N PRO A 22 -21.12 22.98 0.76
CA PRO A 22 -19.75 22.63 1.08
C PRO A 22 -19.48 23.02 2.54
N LYS A 23 -19.18 22.03 3.38
CA LYS A 23 -18.74 22.26 4.76
C LYS A 23 -17.47 23.11 4.73
N SER A 24 -17.25 23.92 5.76
CA SER A 24 -15.95 24.59 5.91
C SER A 24 -14.81 23.55 5.84
N PRO A 25 -13.74 23.78 5.05
CA PRO A 25 -12.58 22.90 5.00
C PRO A 25 -12.01 22.52 6.37
N ILE A 26 -12.04 23.47 7.32
CA ILE A 26 -11.58 23.26 8.69
C ILE A 26 -12.48 22.26 9.41
N ILE A 27 -13.80 22.36 9.27
CA ILE A 27 -14.76 21.43 9.90
C ILE A 27 -14.60 20.02 9.31
N ASP A 28 -14.38 19.91 8.00
CA ASP A 28 -14.15 18.63 7.35
C ASP A 28 -12.86 17.95 7.88
N LEU A 29 -11.76 18.69 7.98
CA LEU A 29 -10.50 18.21 8.56
C LEU A 29 -10.62 17.84 10.05
N GLN A 30 -11.38 18.60 10.84
CA GLN A 30 -11.66 18.27 12.24
C GLN A 30 -12.47 16.97 12.35
N GLN A 31 -13.42 16.75 11.45
CA GLN A 31 -14.15 15.48 11.37
C GLN A 31 -13.21 14.32 11.01
N GLN A 32 -12.34 14.51 10.02
CA GLN A 32 -11.33 13.50 9.66
C GLN A 32 -10.37 13.19 10.83
N GLN A 33 -9.95 14.21 11.59
CA GLN A 33 -9.13 14.04 12.78
C GLN A 33 -9.83 13.18 13.85
N LEU A 34 -11.13 13.37 14.03
CA LEU A 34 -11.94 12.62 14.99
C LEU A 34 -12.09 11.15 14.55
N LEU A 35 -12.39 10.92 13.28
CA LEU A 35 -12.51 9.57 12.70
C LEU A 35 -11.17 8.82 12.72
N LEU A 36 -10.07 9.51 12.41
CA LEU A 36 -8.72 8.95 12.52
C LEU A 36 -8.38 8.55 13.95
N ARG A 37 -8.85 9.31 14.97
CA ARG A 37 -8.67 8.96 16.37
C ARG A 37 -9.44 7.71 16.74
N MET A 38 -10.66 7.53 16.23
CA MET A 38 -11.44 6.30 16.44
C MET A 38 -10.71 5.07 15.87
N GLU A 39 -10.16 5.19 14.65
CA GLU A 39 -9.38 4.12 14.02
C GLU A 39 -8.11 3.81 14.83
N TYR A 40 -7.38 4.85 15.25
CA TYR A 40 -6.19 4.72 16.09
C TYR A 40 -6.47 3.97 17.40
N GLU A 41 -7.51 4.37 18.13
CA GLU A 41 -7.87 3.74 19.41
C GLU A 41 -8.34 2.32 19.20
N TYR A 42 -9.14 2.07 18.16
CA TYR A 42 -9.59 0.71 17.79
C TYR A 42 -8.39 -0.21 17.47
N GLU A 43 -7.46 0.24 16.62
CA GLU A 43 -6.28 -0.55 16.29
C GLU A 43 -5.37 -0.79 17.49
N LYS A 44 -5.22 0.21 18.36
CA LYS A 44 -4.43 0.11 19.58
C LYS A 44 -5.05 -0.88 20.58
N GLU A 45 -6.35 -0.84 20.78
CA GLU A 45 -7.08 -1.79 21.64
C GLU A 45 -7.03 -3.21 21.06
N GLU A 46 -7.24 -3.35 19.76
CA GLU A 46 -7.15 -4.65 19.07
C GLU A 46 -5.73 -5.24 19.18
N PHE A 47 -4.71 -4.42 18.97
CA PHE A 47 -3.31 -4.83 19.19
C PHE A 47 -3.06 -5.27 20.63
N LYS A 48 -3.53 -4.50 21.61
CA LYS A 48 -3.41 -4.84 23.03
C LYS A 48 -4.11 -6.17 23.34
N ARG A 49 -5.34 -6.35 22.86
CA ARG A 49 -6.07 -7.60 23.00
C ARG A 49 -5.32 -8.77 22.37
N GLN A 50 -4.80 -8.63 21.16
CA GLN A 50 -4.01 -9.67 20.50
C GLN A 50 -2.71 -9.98 21.26
N THR A 51 -2.07 -8.97 21.85
CA THR A 51 -0.84 -9.14 22.62
C THR A 51 -1.09 -9.84 23.96
N GLU A 52 -2.17 -9.50 24.66
CA GLU A 52 -2.50 -10.02 25.98
C GLU A 52 -3.19 -11.41 25.94
N THR A 53 -4.05 -11.65 24.96
CA THR A 53 -4.91 -12.85 24.94
C THR A 53 -4.49 -13.92 23.94
N MET A 54 -3.75 -13.55 22.89
CA MET A 54 -3.37 -14.50 21.85
C MET A 54 -2.04 -15.18 22.17
N GLY A 55 -2.04 -16.51 22.29
CA GLY A 55 -0.82 -17.31 22.47
C GLY A 55 0.17 -17.18 21.30
N VAL A 56 1.47 -17.35 21.58
CA VAL A 56 2.57 -17.20 20.61
C VAL A 56 2.35 -18.03 19.34
N ALA A 57 1.97 -19.32 19.49
CA ALA A 57 1.75 -20.20 18.34
C ALA A 57 0.67 -19.67 17.37
N ARG A 58 -0.37 -19.01 17.88
CA ARG A 58 -1.44 -18.44 17.06
C ARG A 58 -0.97 -17.17 16.33
N LYS A 59 -0.10 -16.36 16.99
CA LYS A 59 0.54 -15.17 16.36
C LYS A 59 1.48 -15.59 15.22
N VAL A 60 2.25 -16.66 15.41
CA VAL A 60 3.14 -17.23 14.38
C VAL A 60 2.31 -17.68 13.17
N LYS A 61 1.24 -18.45 13.37
CA LYS A 61 0.34 -18.88 12.28
C LYS A 61 -0.31 -17.74 11.50
N ARG A 62 -0.47 -16.56 12.12
CA ARG A 62 -1.00 -15.35 11.48
C ARG A 62 0.07 -14.49 10.81
N GLY A 63 1.35 -14.88 10.88
CA GLY A 63 2.45 -14.11 10.32
C GLY A 63 2.80 -12.82 11.08
N LEU A 64 2.32 -12.67 12.32
CA LEU A 64 2.52 -11.48 13.15
C LEU A 64 3.73 -11.59 14.07
N CYS A 65 4.30 -12.79 14.18
CA CYS A 65 5.35 -13.13 15.12
C CYS A 65 6.30 -14.17 14.52
N TRP A 66 7.60 -14.01 14.76
CA TRP A 66 8.60 -15.06 14.57
C TRP A 66 9.00 -15.62 15.92
N TYR A 67 8.88 -16.92 16.07
CA TYR A 67 9.25 -17.65 17.28
C TYR A 67 9.45 -19.14 16.96
N PRO A 68 10.55 -19.75 17.43
CA PRO A 68 11.73 -19.10 17.99
C PRO A 68 12.57 -18.37 16.92
N VAL A 69 13.42 -17.44 17.40
CA VAL A 69 14.40 -16.75 16.53
C VAL A 69 15.80 -16.86 17.11
N SER A 70 16.81 -16.84 16.22
CA SER A 70 18.21 -16.75 16.60
C SER A 70 18.76 -15.37 16.27
N LEU A 71 19.63 -14.88 17.18
CA LEU A 71 20.37 -13.64 16.98
C LEU A 71 21.62 -13.92 16.15
N GLY A 72 21.79 -13.12 15.10
CA GLY A 72 22.99 -13.12 14.29
C GLY A 72 23.97 -12.00 14.68
N ARG A 73 24.69 -11.47 13.69
CA ARG A 73 25.68 -10.43 13.90
C ARG A 73 25.02 -9.08 14.22
N SER A 74 25.56 -8.39 15.24
CA SER A 74 25.26 -6.98 15.49
C SER A 74 26.36 -6.07 14.92
N TYR A 75 25.95 -4.97 14.28
CA TYR A 75 26.89 -4.02 13.66
C TYR A 75 26.25 -2.63 13.55
N TYR A 76 27.06 -1.64 13.18
CA TYR A 76 26.55 -0.32 12.85
C TYR A 76 26.36 -0.22 11.35
N ASN A 77 25.16 0.19 10.90
CA ASN A 77 24.88 0.44 9.49
C ASN A 77 25.50 1.78 9.02
N SER A 78 25.38 2.10 7.75
CA SER A 78 25.89 3.34 7.13
C SER A 78 25.37 4.62 7.78
N LEU A 79 24.18 4.59 8.35
CA LEU A 79 23.57 5.70 9.07
C LEU A 79 24.01 5.76 10.55
N ASN A 80 25.01 4.96 10.95
CA ASN A 80 25.49 4.87 12.33
C ASN A 80 24.42 4.38 13.32
N GLN A 81 23.46 3.59 12.87
CA GLN A 81 22.47 2.95 13.71
C GLN A 81 22.94 1.53 14.08
N LEU A 82 22.76 1.15 15.34
CA LEU A 82 23.03 -0.21 15.77
C LEU A 82 21.95 -1.14 15.22
N VAL A 83 22.35 -2.13 14.47
CA VAL A 83 21.45 -3.15 13.89
C VAL A 83 21.85 -4.55 14.32
N ILE A 84 20.90 -5.46 14.29
CA ILE A 84 21.10 -6.88 14.55
C ILE A 84 20.40 -7.72 13.49
N ASP A 85 21.09 -8.76 13.03
CA ASP A 85 20.50 -9.80 12.19
C ASP A 85 19.69 -10.77 13.06
N ILE A 86 18.52 -11.15 12.59
CA ILE A 86 17.63 -12.10 13.23
C ILE A 86 17.26 -13.14 12.19
N THR A 87 17.37 -14.41 12.56
CA THR A 87 17.02 -15.52 11.68
C THR A 87 15.87 -16.31 12.28
N ARG A 88 14.90 -16.62 11.44
CA ARG A 88 13.75 -17.47 11.76
C ARG A 88 14.20 -18.92 11.76
N THR A 89 14.04 -19.61 12.88
CA THR A 89 14.52 -21.00 13.03
C THR A 89 13.47 -22.05 12.65
N GLU A 90 12.19 -21.73 12.85
CA GLU A 90 11.06 -22.62 12.57
C GLU A 90 9.94 -21.92 11.79
N ASN A 91 8.97 -22.68 11.27
CA ASN A 91 7.78 -22.20 10.57
C ASN A 91 8.08 -21.29 9.37
N LYS A 92 9.13 -21.58 8.63
CA LYS A 92 9.65 -20.76 7.52
C LYS A 92 8.66 -20.67 6.36
N GLU A 93 7.76 -21.63 6.22
CA GLU A 93 6.71 -21.72 5.20
C GLU A 93 5.53 -20.77 5.43
N ILE A 94 5.41 -20.18 6.63
CA ILE A 94 4.30 -19.28 6.94
C ILE A 94 4.62 -17.87 6.44
N GLU A 95 3.77 -17.33 5.57
CA GLU A 95 3.83 -15.92 5.15
C GLU A 95 3.79 -14.98 6.37
N HIS A 96 4.57 -13.92 6.36
CA HIS A 96 4.63 -12.96 7.46
C HIS A 96 4.36 -11.53 7.00
N SER A 97 4.05 -10.64 7.96
CA SER A 97 3.73 -9.25 7.73
C SER A 97 4.84 -8.28 8.18
N PHE A 98 6.07 -8.79 8.36
CA PHE A 98 7.21 -7.93 8.66
C PHE A 98 7.70 -7.23 7.40
N GLU A 99 7.72 -5.91 7.44
CA GLU A 99 8.13 -5.05 6.33
C GLU A 99 9.06 -3.95 6.86
N PHE A 100 9.82 -3.35 5.94
CA PHE A 100 10.66 -2.19 6.27
C PHE A 100 9.86 -1.07 6.94
N GLY A 101 10.47 -0.47 7.96
CA GLY A 101 9.89 0.64 8.72
C GLY A 101 8.88 0.22 9.79
N ARG A 102 8.44 -1.04 9.80
CA ARG A 102 7.49 -1.52 10.82
C ARG A 102 8.16 -1.61 12.19
N PRO A 103 7.50 -1.10 13.23
CA PRO A 103 7.95 -1.28 14.60
C PRO A 103 7.74 -2.73 15.05
N VAL A 104 8.69 -3.22 15.82
CA VAL A 104 8.68 -4.57 16.41
C VAL A 104 9.06 -4.52 17.87
N CYS A 105 8.51 -5.44 18.67
CA CYS A 105 8.92 -5.69 20.04
C CYS A 105 9.43 -7.13 20.20
N PHE A 106 10.37 -7.30 21.11
CA PHE A 106 10.97 -8.58 21.45
C PHE A 106 10.37 -9.12 22.74
N PHE A 107 10.42 -10.43 22.89
CA PHE A 107 10.00 -11.11 24.11
C PHE A 107 10.82 -12.38 24.32
N HIS A 108 10.97 -12.76 25.58
CA HIS A 108 11.41 -14.09 25.98
C HIS A 108 10.23 -14.93 26.43
N GLN A 109 10.22 -16.20 26.04
CA GLN A 109 9.30 -17.16 26.58
C GLN A 109 10.06 -18.14 27.49
N SER A 110 9.60 -18.28 28.75
CA SER A 110 10.14 -19.26 29.70
C SER A 110 9.71 -20.68 29.32
N PHE A 111 10.41 -21.68 29.86
CA PHE A 111 10.04 -23.10 29.69
C PHE A 111 8.63 -23.42 30.22
N GLU A 112 8.09 -22.61 31.14
CA GLU A 112 6.73 -22.69 31.65
C GLU A 112 5.69 -22.02 30.73
N GLY A 113 6.10 -21.49 29.57
CA GLY A 113 5.24 -20.83 28.61
C GLY A 113 4.92 -19.36 28.90
N LYS A 114 5.45 -18.78 30.01
CA LYS A 114 5.23 -17.38 30.35
C LYS A 114 6.03 -16.45 29.42
N VAL A 115 5.36 -15.47 28.82
CA VAL A 115 5.94 -14.49 27.92
C VAL A 115 6.31 -13.21 28.69
N LYS A 116 7.56 -12.73 28.54
CA LYS A 116 8.02 -11.45 29.07
C LYS A 116 8.48 -10.58 27.92
N TYR A 117 7.79 -9.46 27.69
CA TYR A 117 8.19 -8.46 26.70
C TYR A 117 9.33 -7.60 27.20
N MET A 118 10.16 -7.14 26.28
CA MET A 118 11.23 -6.19 26.53
C MET A 118 10.69 -4.75 26.50
N ASP A 119 11.35 -3.85 27.24
CA ASP A 119 10.89 -2.47 27.42
C ASP A 119 11.33 -1.52 26.30
N PHE A 120 11.75 -2.05 25.14
CA PHE A 120 12.13 -1.25 23.99
C PHE A 120 11.39 -1.67 22.72
N ILE A 121 11.26 -0.71 21.81
CA ILE A 121 10.73 -0.92 20.46
C ILE A 121 11.88 -0.79 19.49
N ALA A 122 11.95 -1.68 18.52
CA ALA A 122 12.91 -1.67 17.44
C ALA A 122 12.20 -1.50 16.09
N THR A 123 12.94 -1.23 15.02
CA THR A 123 12.35 -1.00 13.70
C THR A 123 12.97 -1.95 12.69
N VAL A 124 12.14 -2.58 11.86
CA VAL A 124 12.60 -3.46 10.79
C VAL A 124 13.32 -2.62 9.73
N SER A 125 14.57 -2.96 9.46
CA SER A 125 15.37 -2.36 8.39
C SER A 125 15.41 -3.21 7.12
N PHE A 126 15.19 -4.51 7.26
CA PHE A 126 15.10 -5.48 6.17
C PHE A 126 14.34 -6.70 6.67
N ALA A 127 13.53 -7.33 5.83
CA ALA A 127 12.95 -8.64 6.10
C ALA A 127 12.75 -9.40 4.79
N ASP A 128 13.15 -10.67 4.77
CA ASP A 128 12.78 -11.66 3.78
C ASP A 128 12.14 -12.88 4.47
N GLU A 129 11.93 -13.98 3.77
CA GLU A 129 11.24 -15.16 4.29
C GLU A 129 11.88 -15.77 5.55
N GLU A 130 13.20 -15.66 5.71
CA GLU A 130 13.97 -16.29 6.79
C GLU A 130 14.79 -15.34 7.66
N ARG A 131 15.16 -14.16 7.11
CA ARG A 131 16.08 -13.22 7.75
C ARG A 131 15.44 -11.85 7.92
N MET A 132 15.71 -11.22 9.04
CA MET A 132 15.32 -9.85 9.34
C MET A 132 16.53 -9.08 9.89
N VAL A 133 16.67 -7.82 9.51
CA VAL A 133 17.60 -6.86 10.12
C VAL A 133 16.78 -5.82 10.86
N VAL A 134 17.12 -5.60 12.12
CA VAL A 134 16.36 -4.71 12.99
C VAL A 134 17.27 -3.63 13.55
N VAL A 135 16.83 -2.37 13.49
CA VAL A 135 17.49 -1.22 14.12
C VAL A 135 17.10 -1.20 15.58
N LEU A 136 18.12 -1.27 16.44
CA LEU A 136 17.97 -1.18 17.90
C LEU A 136 18.09 0.28 18.38
N PRO A 137 17.38 0.68 19.45
CA PRO A 137 17.48 2.04 19.99
C PRO A 137 18.85 2.34 20.62
N GLY A 138 19.64 1.32 20.96
CA GLY A 138 20.98 1.49 21.52
C GLY A 138 21.60 0.20 22.07
N ALA A 139 22.80 0.31 22.61
CA ALA A 139 23.54 -0.83 23.13
C ALA A 139 22.88 -1.52 24.35
N GLY A 140 22.07 -0.79 25.10
CA GLY A 140 21.27 -1.37 26.20
C GLY A 140 20.28 -2.41 25.71
N ALA A 141 19.60 -2.14 24.60
CA ALA A 141 18.67 -3.07 23.98
C ALA A 141 19.38 -4.36 23.50
N LEU A 142 20.60 -4.24 22.97
CA LEU A 142 21.40 -5.41 22.58
C LEU A 142 21.73 -6.30 23.77
N ALA A 143 22.09 -5.71 24.93
CA ALA A 143 22.37 -6.46 26.14
C ALA A 143 21.12 -7.19 26.67
N GLU A 144 19.95 -6.55 26.57
CA GLU A 144 18.69 -7.14 26.99
C GLU A 144 18.28 -8.33 26.09
N LEU A 145 18.55 -8.27 24.78
CA LEU A 145 18.33 -9.38 23.85
C LEU A 145 19.16 -10.63 24.16
N GLN A 146 20.28 -10.47 24.81
CA GLN A 146 21.22 -11.55 25.13
C GLN A 146 20.94 -12.22 26.49
N THR A 147 19.82 -11.92 27.14
CA THR A 147 19.42 -12.56 28.39
C THR A 147 18.85 -13.96 28.15
N ASP A 148 18.77 -14.77 29.21
CA ASP A 148 18.29 -16.16 29.11
C ASP A 148 16.82 -16.27 28.74
N GLY A 149 16.51 -17.22 27.86
CA GLY A 149 15.16 -17.57 27.40
C GLY A 149 15.07 -17.77 25.89
N ILE A 150 13.96 -18.37 25.44
CA ILE A 150 13.72 -18.52 24.00
C ILE A 150 13.18 -17.21 23.45
N LEU A 151 13.92 -16.61 22.53
CA LEU A 151 13.62 -15.29 21.97
C LEU A 151 12.56 -15.38 20.88
N GLY A 152 11.66 -14.42 20.91
CA GLY A 152 10.71 -14.14 19.84
C GLY A 152 10.65 -12.66 19.49
N VAL A 153 10.18 -12.36 18.30
CA VAL A 153 9.92 -11.00 17.80
C VAL A 153 8.52 -10.93 17.20
N GLN A 154 7.78 -9.88 17.53
CA GLN A 154 6.46 -9.64 16.96
C GLN A 154 6.30 -8.21 16.47
N LEU A 155 5.38 -8.01 15.53
CA LEU A 155 4.98 -6.67 15.11
C LEU A 155 4.47 -5.88 16.32
N TYR A 156 4.81 -4.60 16.34
CA TYR A 156 4.31 -3.65 17.32
C TYR A 156 3.33 -2.67 16.65
N PHE A 157 2.53 -2.00 17.46
CA PHE A 157 1.60 -0.99 16.98
C PHE A 157 2.34 0.24 16.43
N ASP A 158 1.99 0.67 15.22
CA ASP A 158 2.66 1.79 14.55
C ASP A 158 2.07 3.15 14.97
N GLU A 159 2.45 3.61 16.17
CA GLU A 159 2.06 4.95 16.65
C GLU A 159 2.69 6.09 15.83
N THR A 160 3.82 5.83 15.17
CA THR A 160 4.58 6.88 14.47
C THR A 160 3.84 7.38 13.24
N SER A 161 3.25 6.48 12.47
CA SER A 161 2.42 6.85 11.31
C SER A 161 1.19 7.65 11.72
N TYR A 162 0.50 7.24 12.79
CA TYR A 162 -0.65 7.98 13.31
C TYR A 162 -0.26 9.36 13.83
N ARG A 163 0.85 9.48 14.56
CA ARG A 163 1.37 10.77 15.02
C ARG A 163 1.63 11.72 13.85
N ALA A 164 2.31 11.24 12.81
CA ALA A 164 2.58 12.05 11.61
C ALA A 164 1.29 12.53 10.92
N MET A 165 0.26 11.67 10.85
CA MET A 165 -1.04 12.03 10.29
C MET A 165 -1.78 13.07 11.16
N PHE A 166 -1.78 12.93 12.48
CA PHE A 166 -2.39 13.92 13.39
C PHE A 166 -1.68 15.26 13.31
N GLU A 167 -0.36 15.29 13.33
CA GLU A 167 0.44 16.51 13.16
C GLU A 167 0.12 17.20 11.82
N ALA A 168 -0.01 16.42 10.74
CA ALA A 168 -0.32 16.96 9.42
C ALA A 168 -1.72 17.60 9.36
N LEU A 169 -2.73 16.94 9.95
CA LEU A 169 -4.07 17.51 10.03
C LEU A 169 -4.09 18.78 10.89
N GLU A 170 -3.42 18.77 12.03
CA GLU A 170 -3.37 19.91 12.92
C GLU A 170 -2.69 21.13 12.29
N ASP A 171 -1.54 20.94 11.64
CA ASP A 171 -0.85 21.99 10.88
C ASP A 171 -1.74 22.56 9.77
N THR A 172 -2.47 21.69 9.06
CA THR A 172 -3.36 22.10 7.96
C THR A 172 -4.57 22.87 8.48
N ILE A 173 -5.15 22.45 9.61
CA ILE A 173 -6.27 23.17 10.27
C ILE A 173 -5.81 24.54 10.75
N ARG A 174 -4.62 24.65 11.35
CA ARG A 174 -4.06 25.89 11.90
C ARG A 174 -3.49 26.83 10.85
N ALA A 175 -3.24 26.34 9.63
CA ALA A 175 -2.64 27.13 8.55
C ALA A 175 -3.47 28.38 8.25
N LYS A 176 -2.80 29.56 8.20
CA LYS A 176 -3.38 30.87 7.87
C LYS A 176 -2.39 31.65 7.01
N ASP A 177 -2.90 32.38 6.04
CA ASP A 177 -2.15 33.31 5.20
C ASP A 177 -0.86 32.73 4.58
N ASN A 178 -0.89 31.44 4.24
CA ASN A 178 0.21 30.72 3.62
C ASN A 178 -0.29 29.74 2.56
N ARG A 179 0.65 29.17 1.77
CA ARG A 179 0.31 28.28 0.67
C ARG A 179 -0.45 27.01 1.11
N LEU A 180 -0.19 26.50 2.31
CA LEU A 180 -0.92 25.36 2.85
C LEU A 180 -2.39 25.69 3.10
N ALA A 181 -2.70 26.88 3.64
CA ALA A 181 -4.07 27.34 3.80
C ALA A 181 -4.79 27.50 2.46
N GLU A 182 -4.11 28.08 1.45
CA GLU A 182 -4.68 28.21 0.10
C GLU A 182 -4.98 26.84 -0.51
N LEU A 183 -4.04 25.87 -0.43
CA LEU A 183 -4.24 24.52 -0.94
C LEU A 183 -5.40 23.81 -0.22
N ARG A 184 -5.50 23.95 1.10
CA ARG A 184 -6.64 23.43 1.88
C ARG A 184 -7.97 23.96 1.34
N ASP A 185 -8.06 25.28 1.18
CA ASP A 185 -9.29 25.96 0.77
C ASP A 185 -9.64 25.72 -0.71
N ILE A 186 -8.63 25.44 -1.55
CA ILE A 186 -8.83 24.99 -2.93
C ILE A 186 -9.29 23.52 -2.94
N LEU A 187 -8.60 22.62 -2.26
CA LEU A 187 -8.87 21.18 -2.32
C LEU A 187 -10.22 20.82 -1.69
N LEU A 188 -10.56 21.39 -0.53
CA LEU A 188 -11.74 21.03 0.26
C LEU A 188 -12.83 22.11 0.28
N GLY A 189 -12.53 23.33 -0.14
CA GLY A 189 -13.46 24.46 -0.10
C GLY A 189 -14.06 24.81 -1.47
N THR A 190 -14.57 26.04 -1.55
CA THR A 190 -15.24 26.57 -2.74
C THR A 190 -14.28 27.25 -3.74
N GLN A 191 -13.03 27.50 -3.35
CA GLN A 191 -12.05 28.14 -4.22
C GLN A 191 -11.75 27.26 -5.44
N LYS A 192 -11.69 27.88 -6.61
CA LYS A 192 -11.39 27.18 -7.88
C LYS A 192 -9.88 27.01 -8.06
N PRO A 193 -9.43 25.85 -8.57
CA PRO A 193 -8.03 25.67 -8.92
C PRO A 193 -7.64 26.58 -10.08
N GLY A 194 -6.44 27.15 -10.02
CA GLY A 194 -5.87 27.99 -11.07
C GLY A 194 -5.11 27.19 -12.11
N PHE A 195 -5.11 27.70 -13.35
CA PHE A 195 -4.35 27.15 -14.47
C PHE A 195 -3.53 28.27 -15.14
N ARG A 196 -2.40 27.88 -15.73
CA ARG A 196 -1.56 28.76 -16.56
C ARG A 196 -1.90 28.52 -18.03
N GLU A 197 -1.82 29.54 -18.83
CA GLU A 197 -1.85 29.39 -20.28
C GLU A 197 -0.47 28.90 -20.74
N LEU A 198 -0.40 27.70 -21.30
CA LEU A 198 0.79 27.13 -21.90
C LEU A 198 0.41 26.57 -23.29
N TYR A 199 1.34 26.66 -24.23
CA TYR A 199 1.18 25.96 -25.51
C TYR A 199 1.21 24.44 -25.24
N PRO A 200 0.23 23.67 -25.76
CA PRO A 200 0.18 22.24 -25.59
C PRO A 200 1.42 21.56 -26.18
N VAL A 201 2.02 20.67 -25.41
CA VAL A 201 3.11 19.81 -25.87
C VAL A 201 2.51 18.57 -26.52
N ARG A 202 3.08 18.15 -27.65
CA ARG A 202 2.67 16.93 -28.37
C ARG A 202 3.55 15.76 -28.00
N PHE A 203 2.89 14.62 -27.78
CA PHE A 203 3.52 13.34 -27.39
C PHE A 203 3.05 12.24 -28.34
N PRO A 204 3.77 11.96 -29.45
CA PRO A 204 3.36 10.98 -30.45
C PRO A 204 3.17 9.55 -29.91
N TRP A 205 3.76 9.25 -28.75
CA TRP A 205 3.67 7.94 -28.07
C TRP A 205 2.54 7.84 -27.03
N LEU A 206 1.82 8.92 -26.78
CA LEU A 206 0.66 8.94 -25.91
C LEU A 206 -0.63 9.01 -26.72
N ASN A 207 -1.69 8.40 -26.21
CA ASN A 207 -3.03 8.63 -26.77
C ASN A 207 -3.53 10.04 -26.40
N SER A 208 -4.58 10.49 -27.06
CA SER A 208 -5.14 11.85 -26.90
C SER A 208 -5.53 12.20 -25.46
N THR A 209 -6.06 11.22 -24.70
CA THR A 209 -6.48 11.45 -23.32
C THR A 209 -5.28 11.51 -22.36
N GLN A 210 -4.26 10.71 -22.60
CA GLN A 210 -2.99 10.78 -21.88
C GLN A 210 -2.25 12.09 -22.17
N GLU A 211 -2.15 12.49 -23.43
CA GLU A 211 -1.56 13.78 -23.84
C GLU A 211 -2.29 14.95 -23.17
N THR A 212 -3.61 14.94 -23.17
CA THR A 212 -4.44 15.95 -22.50
C THR A 212 -4.17 16.00 -21.00
N ALA A 213 -4.05 14.85 -20.34
CA ALA A 213 -3.77 14.77 -18.92
C ALA A 213 -2.39 15.34 -18.57
N VAL A 214 -1.34 14.99 -19.35
CA VAL A 214 0.02 15.56 -19.18
C VAL A 214 -0.01 17.08 -19.34
N ASN A 215 -0.60 17.59 -20.41
CA ASN A 215 -0.71 19.04 -20.64
C ASN A 215 -1.45 19.76 -19.52
N LYS A 216 -2.53 19.15 -18.98
CA LYS A 216 -3.27 19.72 -17.84
C LYS A 216 -2.41 19.78 -16.57
N VAL A 217 -1.61 18.75 -16.30
CA VAL A 217 -0.63 18.76 -15.20
C VAL A 217 0.36 19.92 -15.36
N LEU A 218 0.87 20.14 -16.56
CA LEU A 218 1.82 21.23 -16.83
C LEU A 218 1.19 22.61 -16.63
N CYS A 219 -0.08 22.78 -17.03
CA CYS A 219 -0.80 24.06 -16.90
C CYS A 219 -1.26 24.35 -15.46
N THR A 220 -1.34 23.35 -14.59
CA THR A 220 -1.91 23.50 -13.25
C THR A 220 -1.05 24.37 -12.34
N ARG A 221 -1.68 25.28 -11.57
CA ARG A 221 -1.04 26.05 -10.50
C ARG A 221 -1.21 25.42 -9.13
N ASP A 222 -2.32 24.73 -8.89
CA ASP A 222 -2.74 24.29 -7.57
C ASP A 222 -2.91 22.77 -7.51
N VAL A 223 -3.89 22.23 -8.23
CA VAL A 223 -4.23 20.82 -8.23
C VAL A 223 -4.63 20.33 -9.62
N SER A 224 -4.16 19.14 -9.98
CA SER A 224 -4.66 18.37 -11.11
C SER A 224 -4.81 16.90 -10.71
N ILE A 225 -5.79 16.21 -11.31
CA ILE A 225 -6.05 14.81 -11.08
C ILE A 225 -5.92 14.05 -12.39
N VAL A 226 -5.05 13.04 -12.38
CA VAL A 226 -4.96 12.02 -13.42
C VAL A 226 -5.81 10.84 -12.96
N HIS A 227 -7.08 10.80 -13.39
CA HIS A 227 -7.98 9.70 -13.10
C HIS A 227 -7.73 8.60 -14.12
N GLY A 228 -7.12 7.50 -13.67
CA GLY A 228 -6.68 6.39 -14.51
C GLY A 228 -7.39 5.09 -14.18
N PRO A 229 -8.53 4.78 -14.85
CA PRO A 229 -9.17 3.48 -14.79
C PRO A 229 -8.21 2.32 -15.10
N PRO A 230 -8.60 1.07 -14.80
CA PRO A 230 -7.74 -0.09 -15.03
C PRO A 230 -7.26 -0.20 -16.47
N GLY A 231 -5.96 -0.41 -16.68
CA GLY A 231 -5.37 -0.62 -18.00
C GLY A 231 -5.18 0.62 -18.86
N THR A 232 -5.48 1.83 -18.38
CA THR A 232 -5.40 3.07 -19.18
C THR A 232 -4.01 3.71 -19.22
N GLY A 233 -2.98 3.07 -18.65
CA GLY A 233 -1.62 3.58 -18.67
C GLY A 233 -1.39 4.77 -17.72
N LYS A 234 -2.08 4.79 -16.56
CA LYS A 234 -1.93 5.81 -15.51
C LYS A 234 -0.46 6.07 -15.17
N THR A 235 0.32 5.02 -14.88
CA THR A 235 1.73 5.16 -14.51
C THR A 235 2.57 5.73 -15.65
N THR A 236 2.35 5.31 -16.89
CA THR A 236 3.04 5.86 -18.07
C THR A 236 2.75 7.36 -18.21
N THR A 237 1.48 7.76 -18.07
CA THR A 237 1.05 9.16 -18.12
C THR A 237 1.68 9.97 -17.00
N LEU A 238 1.71 9.42 -15.78
CA LEU A 238 2.29 10.10 -14.62
C LEU A 238 3.80 10.27 -14.75
N VAL A 239 4.51 9.25 -15.21
CA VAL A 239 5.95 9.30 -15.47
C VAL A 239 6.27 10.37 -16.54
N GLU A 240 5.46 10.45 -17.60
CA GLU A 240 5.61 11.50 -18.61
C GLU A 240 5.38 12.89 -18.02
N ALA A 241 4.32 13.05 -17.22
CA ALA A 241 4.02 14.32 -16.56
C ALA A 241 5.15 14.76 -15.61
N ILE A 242 5.75 13.82 -14.87
CA ILE A 242 6.91 14.08 -14.01
C ILE A 242 8.11 14.50 -14.85
N TYR A 243 8.43 13.73 -15.90
CA TYR A 243 9.55 14.02 -16.79
C TYR A 243 9.44 15.40 -17.42
N GLU A 244 8.29 15.75 -17.96
CA GLU A 244 8.02 17.07 -18.55
C GLU A 244 8.01 18.20 -17.51
N THR A 245 7.57 17.94 -16.29
CA THR A 245 7.65 18.92 -15.19
C THR A 245 9.11 19.23 -14.87
N LEU A 246 10.00 18.24 -14.90
CA LEU A 246 11.44 18.43 -14.63
C LEU A 246 12.17 19.25 -15.70
N HIS A 247 11.61 19.46 -16.89
CA HIS A 247 12.13 20.45 -17.84
C HIS A 247 11.87 21.89 -17.40
N ARG A 248 10.96 22.12 -16.45
CA ARG A 248 10.51 23.43 -15.96
C ARG A 248 10.87 23.69 -14.50
N GLU A 249 11.11 22.64 -13.75
CA GLU A 249 11.34 22.67 -12.32
C GLU A 249 12.62 21.89 -11.96
N PRO A 250 13.43 22.38 -11.01
CA PRO A 250 14.70 21.72 -10.67
C PRO A 250 14.49 20.37 -10.00
N GLN A 251 13.44 20.24 -9.17
CA GLN A 251 13.21 19.07 -8.35
C GLN A 251 11.72 18.91 -8.02
N VAL A 252 11.23 17.68 -7.95
CA VAL A 252 9.86 17.34 -7.53
C VAL A 252 9.86 16.30 -6.43
N LEU A 253 8.77 16.27 -5.65
CA LEU A 253 8.49 15.22 -4.68
C LEU A 253 7.48 14.23 -5.29
N VAL A 254 7.78 12.92 -5.22
CA VAL A 254 6.90 11.83 -5.67
C VAL A 254 6.58 10.94 -4.50
N CYS A 255 5.30 10.77 -4.20
CA CYS A 255 4.82 9.93 -3.11
C CYS A 255 3.79 8.91 -3.59
N ALA A 256 3.67 7.81 -2.85
CA ALA A 256 2.56 6.88 -2.95
C ALA A 256 2.25 6.27 -1.58
N GLN A 257 1.10 5.58 -1.47
CA GLN A 257 0.72 4.92 -0.23
C GLN A 257 1.66 3.75 0.10
N SER A 258 2.03 2.94 -0.89
CA SER A 258 2.86 1.74 -0.72
C SER A 258 4.28 1.92 -1.27
N ASN A 259 5.24 1.19 -0.67
CA ASN A 259 6.60 1.11 -1.20
C ASN A 259 6.62 0.57 -2.64
N THR A 260 5.81 -0.45 -2.94
CA THR A 260 5.73 -1.05 -4.29
C THR A 260 5.33 -0.02 -5.35
N ALA A 261 4.37 0.84 -5.07
CA ALA A 261 3.94 1.89 -6.00
C ALA A 261 5.04 2.93 -6.21
N VAL A 262 5.72 3.37 -5.14
CA VAL A 262 6.87 4.29 -5.24
C VAL A 262 8.00 3.67 -6.08
N ASP A 263 8.35 2.43 -5.78
CA ASP A 263 9.46 1.73 -6.45
C ASP A 263 9.17 1.57 -7.95
N TRP A 264 7.93 1.27 -8.33
CA TRP A 264 7.51 1.14 -9.73
C TRP A 264 7.67 2.44 -10.53
N ILE A 265 7.27 3.57 -9.95
CA ILE A 265 7.46 4.89 -10.59
C ILE A 265 8.94 5.22 -10.68
N CYS A 266 9.70 5.01 -9.60
CA CYS A 266 11.14 5.27 -9.55
C CYS A 266 11.88 4.46 -10.62
N GLU A 267 11.56 3.19 -10.80
CA GLU A 267 12.15 2.33 -11.82
C GLU A 267 11.95 2.92 -13.23
N LYS A 268 10.72 3.33 -13.54
CA LYS A 268 10.39 3.97 -14.83
C LYS A 268 11.12 5.29 -15.06
N LEU A 269 11.31 6.09 -14.01
CA LEU A 269 12.04 7.34 -14.08
C LEU A 269 13.55 7.10 -14.26
N VAL A 270 14.12 6.14 -13.52
CA VAL A 270 15.53 5.75 -13.66
C VAL A 270 15.81 5.19 -15.06
N ASP A 271 14.88 4.42 -15.64
CA ASP A 271 14.98 3.92 -17.02
C ASP A 271 15.06 5.06 -18.07
N ARG A 272 14.50 6.23 -17.74
CA ARG A 272 14.60 7.44 -18.54
C ARG A 272 15.81 8.31 -18.22
N GLY A 273 16.72 7.86 -17.35
CA GLY A 273 17.91 8.58 -16.95
C GLY A 273 17.64 9.72 -15.95
N VAL A 274 16.48 9.76 -15.30
CA VAL A 274 16.16 10.76 -14.27
C VAL A 274 16.87 10.40 -12.95
N PRO A 275 17.67 11.33 -12.37
CA PRO A 275 18.29 11.10 -11.08
C PRO A 275 17.24 11.08 -9.97
N VAL A 276 17.00 9.90 -9.39
CA VAL A 276 16.05 9.68 -8.28
C VAL A 276 16.80 9.49 -6.97
N LEU A 277 16.33 10.11 -5.90
CA LEU A 277 16.72 9.82 -4.51
C LEU A 277 15.52 9.21 -3.77
N ARG A 278 15.60 7.93 -3.49
CA ARG A 278 14.56 7.16 -2.79
C ARG A 278 14.79 7.22 -1.28
N ILE A 279 13.87 7.85 -0.56
CA ILE A 279 13.87 7.87 0.91
C ILE A 279 13.09 6.65 1.41
N GLY A 280 13.75 5.83 2.22
CA GLY A 280 13.25 4.52 2.67
C GLY A 280 13.74 3.37 1.78
N ASN A 281 13.60 2.13 2.26
CA ASN A 281 14.07 0.96 1.53
C ASN A 281 13.02 0.46 0.53
N PRO A 282 13.44 0.06 -0.67
CA PRO A 282 12.57 -0.58 -1.65
C PRO A 282 12.14 -1.97 -1.17
N THR A 283 10.91 -2.36 -1.49
CA THR A 283 10.37 -3.69 -1.16
C THR A 283 10.95 -4.80 -2.02
N ARG A 284 11.43 -4.46 -3.21
CA ARG A 284 12.09 -5.40 -4.11
C ARG A 284 13.54 -5.00 -4.32
N VAL A 285 14.43 -5.93 -4.03
CA VAL A 285 15.86 -5.78 -4.21
C VAL A 285 16.20 -5.97 -5.70
N ASN A 286 15.97 -4.91 -6.47
CA ASN A 286 16.55 -4.77 -7.80
C ASN A 286 17.82 -3.92 -7.61
N ASP A 287 18.97 -4.41 -8.06
CA ASP A 287 20.26 -3.70 -7.92
C ASP A 287 20.20 -2.26 -8.42
N LYS A 288 19.41 -2.03 -9.47
CA LYS A 288 19.18 -0.72 -10.07
C LYS A 288 18.46 0.24 -9.14
N MET A 289 17.46 -0.24 -8.40
CA MET A 289 16.72 0.57 -7.42
C MET A 289 17.51 0.77 -6.14
N LEU A 290 18.27 -0.24 -5.70
CA LEU A 290 19.14 -0.10 -4.53
C LEU A 290 20.14 1.04 -4.72
N SER A 291 20.71 1.21 -5.91
CA SER A 291 21.65 2.29 -6.22
C SER A 291 21.02 3.69 -6.11
N SER A 292 19.70 3.81 -6.18
CA SER A 292 18.95 5.05 -6.05
C SER A 292 18.49 5.35 -4.61
N THR A 293 18.69 4.41 -3.67
CA THR A 293 18.31 4.64 -2.27
C THR A 293 19.26 5.60 -1.57
N TYR A 294 18.71 6.37 -0.63
CA TYR A 294 19.47 7.31 0.17
C TYR A 294 20.66 6.65 0.85
N GLU A 295 20.46 5.48 1.49
CA GLU A 295 21.50 4.76 2.21
C GLU A 295 22.66 4.36 1.29
N ARG A 296 22.38 3.80 0.12
CA ARG A 296 23.41 3.37 -0.83
C ARG A 296 24.15 4.55 -1.44
N ARG A 297 23.44 5.62 -1.80
CA ARG A 297 24.07 6.84 -2.30
C ARG A 297 24.92 7.53 -1.24
N PHE A 298 24.48 7.50 0.02
CA PHE A 298 25.23 8.02 1.16
C PHE A 298 26.52 7.22 1.36
N GLU A 299 26.47 5.88 1.33
CA GLU A 299 27.65 4.99 1.41
C GLU A 299 28.62 5.18 0.23
N SER A 300 28.11 5.42 -0.95
CA SER A 300 28.91 5.59 -2.18
C SER A 300 29.53 6.99 -2.33
N HIS A 301 29.20 7.91 -1.44
CA HIS A 301 29.69 9.28 -1.52
C HIS A 301 31.20 9.36 -1.21
N PRO A 302 32.01 10.15 -1.96
CA PRO A 302 33.47 10.24 -1.75
C PRO A 302 33.90 10.61 -0.33
N ALA A 303 33.12 11.42 0.38
CA ALA A 303 33.40 11.82 1.77
C ALA A 303 32.98 10.77 2.82
N TYR A 304 32.24 9.70 2.44
CA TYR A 304 31.77 8.71 3.38
C TYR A 304 32.87 7.92 4.11
N PRO A 305 33.99 7.49 3.47
CA PRO A 305 35.06 6.79 4.18
C PRO A 305 35.66 7.62 5.32
N GLU A 306 35.84 8.94 5.15
CA GLU A 306 36.30 9.85 6.20
C GLU A 306 35.29 9.90 7.35
N LEU A 307 34.02 10.12 7.04
CA LEU A 307 32.94 10.13 8.01
C LEU A 307 32.85 8.81 8.80
N TRP A 308 32.94 7.68 8.12
CA TRP A 308 32.93 6.37 8.75
C TRP A 308 34.09 6.15 9.69
N GLY A 309 35.32 6.55 9.29
CA GLY A 309 36.54 6.52 10.12
C GLY A 309 36.38 7.36 11.38
N ILE A 310 35.82 8.58 11.24
CA ILE A 310 35.57 9.47 12.39
C ILE A 310 34.53 8.85 13.34
N ARG A 311 33.42 8.33 12.83
CA ARG A 311 32.37 7.68 13.64
C ARG A 311 32.93 6.46 14.40
N LYS A 312 33.77 5.66 13.74
CA LYS A 312 34.49 4.53 14.37
C LYS A 312 35.38 5.00 15.51
N SER A 313 36.18 6.04 15.26
CA SER A 313 37.07 6.63 16.28
C SER A 313 36.31 7.16 17.51
N ILE A 314 35.16 7.82 17.28
CA ILE A 314 34.29 8.30 18.37
C ILE A 314 33.76 7.12 19.22
N ARG A 315 33.33 6.02 18.58
CA ARG A 315 32.85 4.82 19.31
C ARG A 315 33.98 4.18 20.15
N GLU A 316 35.14 4.04 19.56
CA GLU A 316 36.31 3.48 20.26
C GLU A 316 36.76 4.35 21.46
N MET A 317 36.81 5.67 21.27
CA MET A 317 37.10 6.60 22.37
C MET A 317 36.01 6.58 23.45
N GLY A 318 34.74 6.47 23.08
CA GLY A 318 33.65 6.34 24.03
C GLY A 318 33.75 5.09 24.91
N SER A 319 34.22 3.97 24.35
CA SER A 319 34.46 2.74 25.10
C SER A 319 35.68 2.83 26.05
N ARG A 320 36.73 3.53 25.63
CA ARG A 320 37.95 3.75 26.46
C ARG A 320 37.68 4.75 27.57
N MET A 321 36.89 5.77 27.36
CA MET A 321 36.56 6.81 28.34
C MET A 321 35.90 6.25 29.61
N ARG A 322 35.22 5.10 29.51
CA ARG A 322 34.61 4.41 30.66
C ARG A 322 35.66 3.81 31.60
N ARG A 323 36.92 3.64 31.16
CA ARG A 323 38.03 2.97 31.90
C ARG A 323 39.18 3.91 32.28
N GLY A 324 39.21 5.19 31.80
CA GLY A 324 40.33 6.13 31.95
C GLY A 324 40.28 6.99 33.23
N SER A 325 41.41 7.62 33.57
CA SER A 325 41.53 8.61 34.64
C SER A 325 40.82 9.93 34.32
N TYR A 326 40.68 10.83 35.31
CA TYR A 326 39.96 12.10 35.14
C TYR A 326 40.58 13.01 34.07
N SER A 327 41.92 13.20 34.10
CA SER A 327 42.65 14.04 33.14
C SER A 327 42.62 13.49 31.71
N GLU A 328 42.70 12.16 31.56
CA GLU A 328 42.56 11.49 30.26
C GLU A 328 41.17 11.65 29.69
N ARG A 329 40.13 11.65 30.54
CA ARG A 329 38.74 11.85 30.12
C ARG A 329 38.50 13.25 29.56
N GLU A 330 39.13 14.29 30.13
CA GLU A 330 38.98 15.68 29.64
C GLU A 330 39.61 15.87 28.26
N GLY A 331 40.84 15.39 28.06
CA GLY A 331 41.50 15.39 26.75
C GLY A 331 40.73 14.61 25.70
N MET A 332 40.18 13.44 26.05
CA MET A 332 39.32 12.65 25.16
C MET A 332 38.01 13.34 24.84
N ARG A 333 37.37 14.05 25.78
CA ARG A 333 36.13 14.85 25.53
C ARG A 333 36.35 15.92 24.48
N ASN A 334 37.43 16.70 24.62
CA ASN A 334 37.74 17.78 23.67
C ASN A 334 38.06 17.23 22.27
N ARG A 335 38.74 16.10 22.18
CA ARG A 335 38.98 15.43 20.90
C ARG A 335 37.71 14.85 20.29
N MET A 336 36.86 14.23 21.10
CA MET A 336 35.55 13.71 20.65
C MET A 336 34.64 14.84 20.18
N SER A 337 34.64 16.01 20.82
CA SER A 337 33.85 17.17 20.37
C SER A 337 34.26 17.59 18.95
N ARG A 338 35.57 17.82 18.71
CA ARG A 338 36.08 18.17 17.39
C ARG A 338 35.74 17.13 16.32
N LEU A 339 35.82 15.84 16.66
CA LEU A 339 35.46 14.78 15.73
C LEU A 339 33.94 14.73 15.45
N ARG A 340 33.10 15.04 16.45
CA ARG A 340 31.65 15.16 16.26
C ARG A 340 31.30 16.35 15.33
N ASP A 341 31.96 17.49 15.55
CA ASP A 341 31.75 18.66 14.70
C ASP A 341 32.12 18.35 13.26
N ARG A 342 33.30 17.72 13.05
CA ARG A 342 33.71 17.29 11.69
C ARG A 342 32.77 16.24 11.07
N ALA A 343 32.29 15.28 11.85
CA ALA A 343 31.31 14.30 11.38
C ALA A 343 30.01 14.98 10.96
N THR A 344 29.56 15.98 11.71
CA THR A 344 28.35 16.76 11.38
C THR A 344 28.52 17.56 10.10
N GLU A 345 29.69 18.20 9.90
CA GLU A 345 30.02 18.91 8.65
C GLU A 345 29.95 17.97 7.44
N LEU A 346 30.59 16.78 7.54
CA LEU A 346 30.59 15.80 6.47
C LEU A 346 29.19 15.26 6.19
N GLU A 347 28.38 15.01 7.23
CA GLU A 347 26.98 14.62 7.04
C GLU A 347 26.16 15.68 6.31
N ILE A 348 26.33 16.94 6.67
CA ILE A 348 25.66 18.07 6.02
C ILE A 348 26.08 18.15 4.55
N GLN A 349 27.39 18.04 4.29
CA GLN A 349 27.93 18.07 2.92
C GLN A 349 27.36 16.92 2.07
N ILE A 350 27.44 15.67 2.56
CA ILE A 350 26.94 14.50 1.85
C ILE A 350 25.45 14.68 1.57
N ASN A 351 24.66 15.11 2.56
CA ASN A 351 23.23 15.35 2.38
C ASN A 351 22.95 16.43 1.33
N ALA A 352 23.67 17.54 1.35
CA ALA A 352 23.52 18.59 0.36
C ALA A 352 23.80 18.05 -1.05
N ASP A 353 24.92 17.39 -1.26
CA ASP A 353 25.32 16.82 -2.55
C ASP A 353 24.31 15.78 -3.08
N LEU A 354 23.78 14.91 -2.20
CA LEU A 354 22.78 13.91 -2.58
C LEU A 354 21.46 14.56 -3.02
N PHE A 355 20.98 15.56 -2.28
CA PHE A 355 19.73 16.23 -2.61
C PHE A 355 19.86 17.14 -3.83
N ASP A 356 20.99 17.84 -3.98
CA ASP A 356 21.23 18.75 -5.11
C ASP A 356 21.43 17.97 -6.42
N SER A 357 21.99 16.75 -6.35
CA SER A 357 22.14 15.88 -7.52
C SER A 357 20.85 15.17 -7.95
N ALA A 358 19.84 15.10 -7.08
CA ALA A 358 18.59 14.43 -7.38
C ALA A 358 17.59 15.38 -8.03
N ARG A 359 16.86 14.90 -9.05
CA ARG A 359 15.77 15.61 -9.70
C ARG A 359 14.41 15.19 -9.15
N VAL A 360 14.32 13.96 -8.66
CA VAL A 360 13.14 13.41 -8.02
C VAL A 360 13.52 12.91 -6.63
N ILE A 361 12.80 13.41 -5.63
CA ILE A 361 12.78 12.83 -4.28
C ILE A 361 11.55 11.94 -4.19
N ALA A 362 11.75 10.66 -3.83
CA ALA A 362 10.66 9.69 -3.80
C ALA A 362 10.53 9.04 -2.43
N SER A 363 9.32 8.92 -1.90
CA SER A 363 9.02 8.27 -0.61
C SER A 363 7.58 7.77 -0.53
N THR A 364 7.26 6.95 0.47
CA THR A 364 5.85 6.77 0.84
C THR A 364 5.32 8.06 1.48
N LEU A 365 3.99 8.22 1.51
CA LEU A 365 3.35 9.39 2.14
C LEU A 365 3.81 9.59 3.58
N VAL A 366 3.81 8.53 4.39
CA VAL A 366 4.28 8.60 5.79
C VAL A 366 5.77 8.89 5.87
N SER A 367 6.58 8.26 5.01
CA SER A 367 8.04 8.50 4.97
C SER A 367 8.41 9.91 4.49
N SER A 368 7.48 10.66 3.90
CA SER A 368 7.71 12.08 3.59
C SER A 368 7.85 12.95 4.86
N ASN A 369 7.47 12.43 6.04
CA ASN A 369 7.74 13.05 7.35
C ASN A 369 9.17 12.79 7.86
N HIS A 370 10.01 12.08 7.13
CA HIS A 370 11.36 11.77 7.55
C HIS A 370 12.20 13.04 7.76
N ARG A 371 13.07 13.02 8.80
CA ARG A 371 13.91 14.17 9.20
C ARG A 371 14.73 14.80 8.06
N LEU A 372 15.15 13.99 7.07
CA LEU A 372 15.89 14.46 5.89
C LEU A 372 15.08 15.44 5.04
N LEU A 373 13.76 15.41 5.12
CA LEU A 373 12.85 16.27 4.38
C LEU A 373 12.32 17.44 5.22
N ASN A 374 12.79 17.58 6.47
CA ASN A 374 12.38 18.71 7.32
C ASN A 374 12.92 20.02 6.77
N GLY A 375 12.04 21.03 6.70
CA GLY A 375 12.37 22.34 6.15
C GLY A 375 12.51 22.41 4.62
N ARG A 376 12.41 21.28 3.90
CA ARG A 376 12.41 21.26 2.44
C ARG A 376 11.01 21.52 1.89
N ARG A 377 10.96 22.30 0.81
CA ARG A 377 9.74 22.56 0.04
C ARG A 377 9.99 22.21 -1.42
N PHE A 378 8.94 21.75 -2.06
CA PHE A 378 8.94 21.33 -3.46
C PHE A 378 7.90 22.13 -4.24
N SER A 379 8.23 22.56 -5.43
CA SER A 379 7.26 23.24 -6.30
C SER A 379 6.09 22.32 -6.67
N THR A 380 6.37 21.04 -6.90
CA THR A 380 5.35 20.06 -7.26
C THR A 380 5.47 18.78 -6.47
N LEU A 381 4.33 18.31 -5.96
CA LEU A 381 4.13 16.99 -5.38
C LEU A 381 3.27 16.14 -6.31
N PHE A 382 3.74 14.96 -6.61
CA PHE A 382 2.95 13.90 -7.27
C PHE A 382 2.60 12.82 -6.25
N ILE A 383 1.32 12.45 -6.16
CA ILE A 383 0.84 11.33 -5.32
C ILE A 383 0.21 10.29 -6.23
N ASP A 384 0.85 9.14 -6.36
CA ASP A 384 0.25 7.99 -7.03
C ASP A 384 -0.55 7.11 -6.07
N GLU A 385 -1.52 6.39 -6.61
CA GLU A 385 -2.49 5.59 -5.83
C GLU A 385 -3.19 6.43 -4.73
N ALA A 386 -3.49 7.70 -5.04
CA ALA A 386 -4.08 8.64 -4.09
C ALA A 386 -5.46 8.20 -3.59
N ALA A 387 -6.16 7.37 -4.35
CA ALA A 387 -7.45 6.79 -3.96
C ALA A 387 -7.33 5.67 -2.90
N GLN A 388 -6.12 5.16 -2.63
CA GLN A 388 -5.87 4.15 -1.60
C GLN A 388 -5.30 4.74 -0.31
N ALA A 389 -5.05 6.05 -0.27
CA ALA A 389 -4.43 6.73 0.84
C ALA A 389 -5.49 7.39 1.75
N LEU A 390 -5.31 7.27 3.06
CA LEU A 390 -6.05 8.10 4.00
C LEU A 390 -5.79 9.59 3.68
N GLU A 391 -6.81 10.42 3.76
CA GLU A 391 -6.67 11.85 3.55
C GLU A 391 -5.58 12.46 4.43
N ALA A 392 -5.54 12.08 5.72
CA ALA A 392 -4.52 12.52 6.66
C ALA A 392 -3.09 12.21 6.21
N ALA A 393 -2.87 11.06 5.56
CA ALA A 393 -1.56 10.68 5.02
C ALA A 393 -1.15 11.58 3.84
N CYS A 394 -2.09 11.97 2.98
CA CYS A 394 -1.83 12.90 1.88
C CYS A 394 -1.35 14.26 2.41
N TRP A 395 -1.96 14.75 3.49
CA TRP A 395 -1.57 16.04 4.09
C TRP A 395 -0.14 16.05 4.63
N ILE A 396 0.44 14.88 5.00
CA ILE A 396 1.86 14.81 5.39
C ILE A 396 2.77 15.34 4.27
N ALA A 397 2.53 14.90 3.03
CA ALA A 397 3.31 15.31 1.87
C ALA A 397 2.90 16.71 1.35
N ILE A 398 1.60 17.03 1.34
CA ILE A 398 1.06 18.31 0.83
C ILE A 398 1.64 19.50 1.58
N ARG A 399 1.91 19.39 2.89
CA ARG A 399 2.58 20.45 3.67
C ARG A 399 3.91 20.92 3.08
N LYS A 400 4.55 20.10 2.25
CA LYS A 400 5.88 20.32 1.69
C LYS A 400 5.87 20.83 0.24
N ALA A 401 4.69 21.09 -0.34
CA ALA A 401 4.56 21.40 -1.76
C ALA A 401 3.76 22.68 -2.02
N ASP A 402 4.00 23.26 -3.20
CA ASP A 402 3.27 24.44 -3.66
C ASP A 402 2.11 24.07 -4.59
N ARG A 403 2.18 22.93 -5.29
CA ARG A 403 1.08 22.35 -6.06
C ARG A 403 1.06 20.83 -5.95
N VAL A 404 -0.11 20.25 -6.19
CA VAL A 404 -0.37 18.83 -5.96
C VAL A 404 -0.97 18.17 -7.19
N ILE A 405 -0.36 17.08 -7.62
CA ILE A 405 -0.88 16.24 -8.70
C ILE A 405 -1.29 14.90 -8.06
N LEU A 406 -2.58 14.59 -8.12
CA LEU A 406 -3.13 13.33 -7.63
C LEU A 406 -3.33 12.37 -8.80
N ALA A 407 -2.84 11.15 -8.68
CA ALA A 407 -3.10 10.10 -9.64
C ALA A 407 -3.69 8.88 -8.93
N GLY A 408 -4.67 8.25 -9.53
CA GLY A 408 -5.36 7.11 -8.93
C GLY A 408 -6.68 6.79 -9.62
N ASP A 409 -7.46 5.95 -8.97
CA ASP A 409 -8.80 5.59 -9.40
C ASP A 409 -9.71 5.38 -8.18
N HIS A 410 -10.58 6.33 -7.90
CA HIS A 410 -11.50 6.29 -6.76
C HIS A 410 -12.64 5.27 -6.92
N CYS A 411 -12.82 4.71 -8.11
CA CYS A 411 -13.73 3.59 -8.37
C CYS A 411 -13.11 2.23 -8.06
N GLN A 412 -11.84 2.18 -7.64
CA GLN A 412 -11.15 1.01 -7.11
C GLN A 412 -11.08 1.04 -5.58
N LEU A 413 -10.30 0.12 -4.98
CA LEU A 413 -10.28 -0.05 -3.53
C LEU A 413 -9.86 1.22 -2.77
N PRO A 414 -10.60 1.59 -1.72
CA PRO A 414 -10.24 2.65 -0.80
C PRO A 414 -9.18 2.16 0.21
N PRO A 415 -8.67 3.04 1.08
CA PRO A 415 -7.87 2.61 2.22
C PRO A 415 -8.64 1.63 3.12
N THR A 416 -7.92 0.65 3.68
CA THR A 416 -8.50 -0.31 4.60
C THR A 416 -8.70 0.33 5.96
N ILE A 417 -9.95 0.36 6.44
CA ILE A 417 -10.35 0.84 7.77
C ILE A 417 -10.84 -0.35 8.59
N LYS A 418 -10.34 -0.51 9.81
CA LYS A 418 -10.71 -1.61 10.71
C LYS A 418 -11.86 -1.25 11.63
N CYS A 419 -11.93 0.00 12.06
CA CYS A 419 -13.05 0.53 12.84
C CYS A 419 -14.26 0.78 11.92
N ILE A 420 -15.28 -0.06 12.04
CA ILE A 420 -16.49 0.03 11.19
C ILE A 420 -17.19 1.37 11.35
N GLU A 421 -17.23 1.90 12.56
CA GLU A 421 -17.84 3.19 12.87
C GLU A 421 -17.09 4.35 12.21
N ALA A 422 -15.75 4.29 12.19
CA ALA A 422 -14.92 5.28 11.51
C ALA A 422 -15.11 5.21 9.98
N ALA A 423 -15.19 4.01 9.41
CA ALA A 423 -15.49 3.82 7.98
C ALA A 423 -16.87 4.38 7.62
N ARG A 424 -17.92 4.05 8.40
CA ARG A 424 -19.28 4.59 8.21
C ARG A 424 -19.35 6.11 8.38
N GLY A 425 -18.46 6.68 9.20
CA GLY A 425 -18.31 8.13 9.37
C GLY A 425 -17.64 8.83 8.18
N GLY A 426 -17.05 8.07 7.24
CA GLY A 426 -16.41 8.57 6.01
C GLY A 426 -14.88 8.67 6.11
N LEU A 427 -14.23 7.90 7.00
CA LEU A 427 -12.76 7.85 7.03
C LEU A 427 -12.17 7.21 5.77
N ASP A 428 -12.93 6.37 5.09
CA ASP A 428 -12.56 5.74 3.82
C ASP A 428 -12.77 6.64 2.59
N HIS A 429 -13.40 7.81 2.76
CA HIS A 429 -13.51 8.81 1.70
C HIS A 429 -12.18 9.54 1.53
N THR A 430 -11.48 9.24 0.46
CA THR A 430 -10.14 9.76 0.22
C THR A 430 -10.13 11.22 -0.21
N LEU A 431 -8.98 11.89 -0.04
CA LEU A 431 -8.80 13.26 -0.56
C LEU A 431 -9.07 13.31 -2.07
N MET A 432 -8.57 12.31 -2.82
CA MET A 432 -8.78 12.25 -4.27
C MET A 432 -10.27 12.18 -4.62
N GLU A 433 -11.05 11.33 -3.96
CA GLU A 433 -12.50 11.21 -4.20
C GLU A 433 -13.22 12.54 -3.95
N LYS A 434 -12.89 13.21 -2.82
CA LYS A 434 -13.44 14.53 -2.50
C LYS A 434 -13.12 15.57 -3.58
N VAL A 435 -11.85 15.63 -4.00
CA VAL A 435 -11.41 16.61 -5.00
C VAL A 435 -12.00 16.32 -6.39
N VAL A 436 -12.16 15.05 -6.78
CA VAL A 436 -12.87 14.69 -8.03
C VAL A 436 -14.29 15.26 -8.03
N GLN A 437 -15.01 15.14 -6.91
CA GLN A 437 -16.39 15.65 -6.79
C GLN A 437 -16.45 17.18 -6.73
N LEU A 438 -15.53 17.82 -5.97
CA LEU A 438 -15.54 19.26 -5.74
C LEU A 438 -14.90 20.06 -6.88
N LYS A 439 -13.97 19.48 -7.62
CA LYS A 439 -13.14 20.16 -8.63
C LYS A 439 -13.12 19.40 -9.98
N PRO A 440 -14.25 19.19 -10.64
CA PRO A 440 -14.29 18.45 -11.89
C PRO A 440 -13.42 19.08 -12.99
N SER A 441 -13.21 20.40 -12.94
CA SER A 441 -12.30 21.10 -13.89
C SER A 441 -10.83 20.69 -13.74
N ALA A 442 -10.41 20.16 -12.60
CA ALA A 442 -9.04 19.69 -12.37
C ALA A 442 -8.83 18.23 -12.82
N VAL A 443 -9.89 17.49 -13.14
CA VAL A 443 -9.83 16.05 -13.45
C VAL A 443 -9.55 15.83 -14.93
N SER A 444 -8.65 14.89 -15.23
CA SER A 444 -8.43 14.31 -16.55
C SER A 444 -8.66 12.81 -16.47
N LEU A 445 -9.74 12.33 -17.10
CA LEU A 445 -10.04 10.91 -17.21
C LEU A 445 -9.28 10.31 -18.38
N LEU A 446 -8.48 9.26 -18.11
CA LEU A 446 -7.88 8.43 -19.15
C LEU A 446 -8.93 7.45 -19.66
N LYS A 447 -9.22 7.46 -20.97
CA LYS A 447 -10.36 6.73 -21.54
C LYS A 447 -9.96 5.44 -22.25
N VAL A 448 -8.79 5.43 -22.89
CA VAL A 448 -8.34 4.26 -23.66
C VAL A 448 -7.60 3.28 -22.76
N GLN A 449 -8.11 2.07 -22.66
CA GLN A 449 -7.47 0.99 -21.90
C GLN A 449 -6.81 -0.06 -22.82
N TYR A 450 -5.71 -0.64 -22.36
CA TYR A 450 -4.80 -1.54 -23.08
C TYR A 450 -4.71 -2.92 -22.42
N ARG A 451 -5.66 -3.28 -21.58
CA ARG A 451 -5.63 -4.52 -20.78
C ARG A 451 -6.67 -5.52 -21.22
N MET A 452 -7.93 -5.13 -21.17
CA MET A 452 -9.08 -6.04 -21.21
C MET A 452 -9.66 -6.17 -22.60
N HIS A 453 -10.17 -7.36 -22.90
CA HIS A 453 -11.14 -7.54 -23.98
C HIS A 453 -12.31 -6.56 -23.81
N GLU A 454 -12.85 -6.04 -24.91
CA GLU A 454 -13.91 -5.01 -24.89
C GLU A 454 -15.15 -5.44 -24.09
N ALA A 455 -15.61 -6.68 -24.25
CA ALA A 455 -16.76 -7.20 -23.50
C ALA A 455 -16.54 -7.20 -21.98
N ILE A 456 -15.30 -7.51 -21.51
CA ILE A 456 -14.96 -7.46 -20.08
C ILE A 456 -14.95 -6.01 -19.56
N MET A 457 -14.42 -5.08 -20.36
CA MET A 457 -14.36 -3.66 -20.03
C MET A 457 -15.73 -2.99 -20.00
N GLN A 458 -16.67 -3.39 -20.86
CA GLN A 458 -17.92 -2.65 -21.11
C GLN A 458 -18.77 -2.50 -19.84
N PHE A 459 -18.94 -3.57 -19.05
CA PHE A 459 -19.75 -3.48 -17.84
C PHE A 459 -19.13 -2.56 -16.75
N PRO A 460 -17.83 -2.66 -16.40
CA PRO A 460 -17.16 -1.66 -15.57
C PRO A 460 -17.25 -0.23 -16.13
N SER A 461 -17.10 -0.06 -17.44
CA SER A 461 -17.21 1.24 -18.09
C SER A 461 -18.58 1.88 -17.83
N ASP A 462 -19.66 1.15 -18.07
CA ASP A 462 -21.02 1.64 -17.90
C ASP A 462 -21.39 1.92 -16.43
N TRP A 463 -20.90 1.07 -15.52
CA TRP A 463 -21.28 1.18 -14.11
C TRP A 463 -20.46 2.21 -13.32
N PHE A 464 -19.15 2.27 -13.57
CA PHE A 464 -18.21 3.06 -12.75
C PHE A 464 -17.66 4.29 -13.46
N TYR A 465 -17.64 4.29 -14.81
CA TYR A 465 -16.94 5.31 -15.60
C TYR A 465 -17.85 5.97 -16.66
N HIS A 466 -19.17 5.95 -16.43
CA HIS A 466 -20.18 6.62 -17.27
C HIS A 466 -20.16 6.21 -18.75
N GLY A 467 -19.69 5.01 -19.06
CA GLY A 467 -19.57 4.52 -20.43
C GLY A 467 -18.44 5.18 -21.23
N GLU A 468 -17.49 5.84 -20.57
CA GLU A 468 -16.46 6.63 -21.25
C GLU A 468 -15.18 5.84 -21.59
N LEU A 469 -15.06 4.57 -21.18
CA LEU A 469 -13.89 3.77 -21.51
C LEU A 469 -13.99 3.16 -22.91
N GLU A 470 -12.84 3.10 -23.57
CA GLU A 470 -12.68 2.54 -24.90
C GLU A 470 -11.56 1.49 -24.87
N ALA A 471 -11.75 0.35 -25.52
CA ALA A 471 -10.69 -0.63 -25.70
C ALA A 471 -9.78 -0.24 -26.87
N ALA A 472 -8.47 -0.23 -26.62
CA ALA A 472 -7.49 -0.05 -27.67
C ALA A 472 -7.62 -1.16 -28.74
N PRO A 473 -7.39 -0.86 -30.03
CA PRO A 473 -7.59 -1.83 -31.12
C PRO A 473 -6.90 -3.18 -30.91
N GLU A 474 -5.68 -3.17 -30.32
CA GLU A 474 -4.87 -4.36 -30.08
C GLU A 474 -5.39 -5.30 -29.00
N VAL A 475 -6.30 -4.83 -28.13
CA VAL A 475 -6.87 -5.66 -27.05
C VAL A 475 -8.36 -5.89 -27.20
N ARG A 476 -9.02 -5.16 -28.11
CA ARG A 476 -10.47 -5.12 -28.26
C ARG A 476 -11.10 -6.51 -28.38
N TYR A 477 -10.51 -7.37 -29.18
CA TYR A 477 -11.02 -8.73 -29.47
C TYR A 477 -10.00 -9.81 -29.08
N ARG A 478 -9.08 -9.51 -28.19
CA ARG A 478 -8.04 -10.44 -27.76
C ARG A 478 -8.65 -11.60 -26.98
N GLY A 479 -8.52 -12.82 -27.49
CA GLY A 479 -9.00 -14.05 -26.89
C GLY A 479 -7.97 -15.17 -26.88
N ILE A 480 -8.25 -16.25 -26.17
CA ILE A 480 -7.39 -17.44 -26.09
C ILE A 480 -7.87 -18.51 -27.07
N LEU A 481 -9.16 -18.74 -27.13
CA LEU A 481 -9.79 -19.73 -27.99
C LEU A 481 -10.72 -19.03 -28.98
N ASP A 482 -10.74 -19.52 -30.21
CA ASP A 482 -11.70 -19.07 -31.21
C ASP A 482 -13.14 -19.40 -30.75
N PHE A 483 -14.05 -18.45 -30.93
CA PHE A 483 -15.47 -18.58 -30.56
C PHE A 483 -15.73 -18.81 -29.05
N ASP A 484 -14.75 -18.51 -28.18
CA ASP A 484 -14.97 -18.53 -26.73
C ASP A 484 -15.58 -17.20 -26.26
N THR A 485 -16.58 -17.27 -25.38
CA THR A 485 -17.16 -16.07 -24.79
C THR A 485 -16.17 -15.44 -23.79
N PRO A 486 -15.91 -14.13 -23.86
CA PRO A 486 -14.97 -13.47 -22.93
C PRO A 486 -15.40 -13.51 -21.47
N MET A 487 -16.71 -13.60 -21.22
CA MET A 487 -17.27 -13.62 -19.87
C MET A 487 -18.27 -14.77 -19.72
N ASN A 488 -18.21 -15.46 -18.58
CA ASN A 488 -19.19 -16.48 -18.21
C ASN A 488 -19.63 -16.31 -16.77
N TRP A 489 -20.94 -16.57 -16.50
CA TRP A 489 -21.48 -16.69 -15.16
C TRP A 489 -21.97 -18.12 -14.92
N ILE A 490 -21.33 -18.80 -13.97
CA ILE A 490 -21.74 -20.14 -13.52
C ILE A 490 -22.64 -19.95 -12.31
N ASP A 491 -23.94 -20.19 -12.51
CA ASP A 491 -24.95 -20.04 -11.48
C ASP A 491 -25.02 -21.29 -10.62
N THR A 492 -24.81 -21.13 -9.31
CA THR A 492 -24.83 -22.22 -8.34
C THR A 492 -26.15 -22.30 -7.54
N SER A 493 -27.16 -21.50 -7.90
CA SER A 493 -28.41 -21.39 -7.13
C SER A 493 -29.25 -22.68 -7.08
N GLU A 494 -29.15 -23.55 -8.11
CA GLU A 494 -29.85 -24.83 -8.17
C GLU A 494 -29.00 -26.03 -7.70
N MET A 495 -27.75 -25.77 -7.24
CA MET A 495 -26.79 -26.83 -6.89
C MET A 495 -26.75 -27.18 -5.41
N ASP A 496 -27.62 -26.61 -4.60
CA ASP A 496 -27.69 -26.79 -3.14
C ASP A 496 -26.32 -26.52 -2.44
N PHE A 497 -25.62 -25.45 -2.90
CA PHE A 497 -24.35 -25.02 -2.33
C PHE A 497 -24.59 -24.05 -1.17
N HIS A 498 -23.89 -24.25 -0.06
CA HIS A 498 -24.04 -23.42 1.13
C HIS A 498 -22.72 -22.77 1.56
N GLU A 499 -22.84 -21.56 2.09
CA GLU A 499 -21.72 -20.89 2.74
C GLU A 499 -21.59 -21.34 4.20
N ASP A 500 -20.35 -21.66 4.62
CA ASP A 500 -20.02 -22.01 6.00
C ASP A 500 -19.23 -20.90 6.69
N PHE A 501 -19.38 -20.80 8.00
CA PHE A 501 -18.52 -19.96 8.84
C PHE A 501 -17.24 -20.70 9.23
N VAL A 502 -16.09 -20.05 9.14
CA VAL A 502 -14.80 -20.60 9.53
C VAL A 502 -14.12 -19.75 10.59
N GLY A 503 -13.90 -20.35 11.76
CA GLY A 503 -13.17 -19.75 12.88
C GLY A 503 -13.89 -18.59 13.58
N GLU A 504 -13.24 -18.02 14.60
CA GLU A 504 -13.79 -16.94 15.43
C GLU A 504 -13.87 -15.56 14.70
N SER A 505 -13.26 -15.45 13.54
CA SER A 505 -13.16 -14.19 12.78
C SER A 505 -14.25 -14.04 11.71
N PHE A 506 -15.34 -14.80 11.78
CA PHE A 506 -16.45 -14.75 10.82
C PHE A 506 -16.02 -14.92 9.35
N GLY A 507 -14.92 -15.64 9.11
CA GLY A 507 -14.50 -16.04 7.77
C GLY A 507 -15.60 -16.88 7.12
N ARG A 508 -15.79 -16.71 5.79
CA ARG A 508 -16.77 -17.49 5.03
C ARG A 508 -16.06 -18.35 4.00
N ILE A 509 -16.64 -19.53 3.77
CA ILE A 509 -16.16 -20.50 2.79
C ILE A 509 -17.37 -21.18 2.14
N ASN A 510 -17.28 -21.45 0.85
CA ASN A 510 -18.17 -22.34 0.12
C ASN A 510 -17.30 -23.39 -0.58
N LYS A 511 -17.21 -24.57 0.04
CA LYS A 511 -16.31 -25.63 -0.41
C LYS A 511 -16.77 -26.25 -1.73
N GLN A 512 -18.08 -26.33 -1.93
CA GLN A 512 -18.67 -26.88 -3.16
C GLN A 512 -18.38 -25.93 -4.34
N GLU A 513 -18.59 -24.62 -4.17
CA GLU A 513 -18.26 -23.61 -5.18
C GLU A 513 -16.74 -23.61 -5.51
N ALA A 514 -15.87 -23.75 -4.49
CA ALA A 514 -14.44 -23.86 -4.71
C ALA A 514 -14.04 -25.10 -5.51
N ASN A 515 -14.68 -26.25 -5.24
CA ASN A 515 -14.42 -27.48 -5.98
C ASN A 515 -14.91 -27.37 -7.43
N LEU A 516 -16.10 -26.79 -7.66
CA LEU A 516 -16.63 -26.50 -8.99
C LEU A 516 -15.68 -25.57 -9.75
N LEU A 517 -15.20 -24.50 -9.12
CA LEU A 517 -14.23 -23.59 -9.74
C LEU A 517 -12.97 -24.32 -10.23
N LEU A 518 -12.45 -25.26 -9.42
CA LEU A 518 -11.27 -26.04 -9.83
C LEU A 518 -11.58 -27.01 -10.97
N GLN A 519 -12.78 -27.59 -11.03
CA GLN A 519 -13.22 -28.43 -12.15
C GLN A 519 -13.31 -27.61 -13.44
N GLU A 520 -13.90 -26.42 -13.37
CA GLU A 520 -13.99 -25.49 -14.51
C GLU A 520 -12.61 -25.02 -14.97
N LEU A 521 -11.69 -24.74 -14.04
CA LEU A 521 -10.32 -24.40 -14.35
C LEU A 521 -9.60 -25.55 -15.10
N GLU A 522 -9.75 -26.78 -14.61
CA GLU A 522 -9.15 -27.97 -15.25
C GLU A 522 -9.73 -28.20 -16.63
N ALA A 523 -11.05 -28.11 -16.77
CA ALA A 523 -11.73 -28.24 -18.08
C ALA A 523 -11.27 -27.15 -19.05
N TYR A 524 -11.09 -25.92 -18.59
CA TYR A 524 -10.62 -24.84 -19.43
C TYR A 524 -9.16 -25.02 -19.85
N ILE A 525 -8.29 -25.50 -18.94
CA ILE A 525 -6.90 -25.86 -19.23
C ILE A 525 -6.85 -26.98 -20.30
N GLU A 526 -7.73 -27.99 -20.22
CA GLU A 526 -7.83 -29.06 -21.24
C GLU A 526 -8.29 -28.53 -22.60
N ARG A 527 -9.26 -27.61 -22.63
CA ARG A 527 -9.73 -26.96 -23.88
C ARG A 527 -8.64 -26.14 -24.56
N ILE A 528 -7.80 -25.41 -23.80
CA ILE A 528 -6.69 -24.62 -24.35
C ILE A 528 -5.59 -25.56 -24.86
N GLY A 529 -5.34 -26.65 -24.16
CA GLY A 529 -4.23 -27.57 -24.38
C GLY A 529 -3.03 -27.28 -23.47
N LYS A 530 -2.56 -28.33 -22.80
CA LYS A 530 -1.51 -28.23 -21.77
C LYS A 530 -0.19 -27.67 -22.30
N GLU A 531 0.22 -28.11 -23.50
CA GLU A 531 1.44 -27.64 -24.14
C GLU A 531 1.35 -26.15 -24.47
N ARG A 532 0.26 -25.72 -25.08
CA ARG A 532 0.04 -24.33 -25.45
C ARG A 532 0.10 -23.38 -24.24
N ILE A 533 -0.47 -23.79 -23.09
CA ILE A 533 -0.43 -22.98 -21.86
C ILE A 533 1.01 -22.75 -21.40
N LEU A 534 1.85 -23.80 -21.45
CA LEU A 534 3.24 -23.70 -21.02
C LEU A 534 4.09 -22.89 -22.01
N ASP A 535 3.87 -23.05 -23.30
CA ASP A 535 4.62 -22.37 -24.37
C ASP A 535 4.27 -20.87 -24.41
N GLU A 536 2.99 -20.52 -24.41
CA GLU A 536 2.51 -19.14 -24.43
C GLU A 536 2.50 -18.49 -23.04
N ARG A 537 2.75 -19.29 -21.97
CA ARG A 537 2.72 -18.86 -20.56
C ARG A 537 1.40 -18.20 -20.17
N ILE A 538 0.28 -18.77 -20.61
CA ILE A 538 -1.06 -18.29 -20.25
C ILE A 538 -1.24 -18.42 -18.75
N ASP A 539 -1.53 -17.30 -18.10
CA ASP A 539 -1.60 -17.22 -16.64
C ASP A 539 -3.04 -17.10 -16.12
N PHE A 540 -3.25 -17.67 -14.92
CA PHE A 540 -4.56 -17.77 -14.29
C PHE A 540 -4.58 -17.08 -12.94
N GLY A 541 -5.66 -16.35 -12.66
CA GLY A 541 -5.94 -15.77 -11.36
C GLY A 541 -7.23 -16.31 -10.77
N LEU A 542 -7.19 -16.80 -9.55
CA LEU A 542 -8.36 -17.20 -8.78
C LEU A 542 -8.57 -16.19 -7.66
N ILE A 543 -9.70 -15.52 -7.68
CA ILE A 543 -10.03 -14.42 -6.79
C ILE A 543 -11.24 -14.79 -5.93
N SER A 544 -11.14 -14.50 -4.63
CA SER A 544 -12.31 -14.54 -3.74
C SER A 544 -12.24 -13.38 -2.73
N PRO A 545 -13.38 -12.82 -2.32
CA PRO A 545 -13.41 -11.78 -1.28
C PRO A 545 -13.04 -12.31 0.12
N TYR A 546 -12.99 -13.63 0.33
CA TYR A 546 -12.82 -14.26 1.65
C TYR A 546 -11.50 -15.03 1.75
N LYS A 547 -10.67 -14.71 2.75
CA LYS A 547 -9.39 -15.40 3.01
C LYS A 547 -9.55 -16.92 3.23
N ALA A 548 -10.63 -17.34 3.88
CA ALA A 548 -10.88 -18.76 4.11
C ALA A 548 -11.05 -19.54 2.80
N GLN A 549 -11.76 -18.97 1.82
CA GLN A 549 -11.92 -19.53 0.48
C GLN A 549 -10.58 -19.59 -0.27
N VAL A 550 -9.80 -18.53 -0.19
CA VAL A 550 -8.45 -18.46 -0.80
C VAL A 550 -7.53 -19.55 -0.23
N GLN A 551 -7.50 -19.71 1.09
CA GLN A 551 -6.68 -20.73 1.74
C GLN A 551 -7.12 -22.16 1.34
N TYR A 552 -8.43 -22.39 1.26
CA TYR A 552 -8.96 -23.68 0.82
C TYR A 552 -8.56 -23.99 -0.63
N LEU A 553 -8.72 -23.02 -1.56
CA LEU A 553 -8.31 -23.16 -2.95
C LEU A 553 -6.79 -23.44 -3.07
N ARG A 554 -5.95 -22.69 -2.35
CA ARG A 554 -4.49 -22.92 -2.30
C ARG A 554 -4.14 -24.33 -1.84
N GLY A 555 -4.81 -24.80 -0.78
CA GLY A 555 -4.63 -26.17 -0.26
C GLY A 555 -5.00 -27.24 -1.28
N LYS A 556 -6.13 -27.06 -1.98
CA LYS A 556 -6.58 -27.99 -3.04
C LYS A 556 -5.63 -28.01 -4.24
N ILE A 557 -5.17 -26.86 -4.72
CA ILE A 557 -4.22 -26.77 -5.84
C ILE A 557 -2.89 -27.42 -5.47
N LYS A 558 -2.42 -27.28 -4.22
CA LYS A 558 -1.18 -27.91 -3.74
C LYS A 558 -1.29 -29.44 -3.76
N GLY A 559 -2.45 -30.02 -3.51
CA GLY A 559 -2.72 -31.47 -3.55
C GLY A 559 -3.07 -32.02 -4.94
N ASN A 560 -3.35 -31.16 -5.91
CA ASN A 560 -3.86 -31.56 -7.22
C ASN A 560 -2.74 -31.92 -8.19
N SER A 561 -2.75 -33.17 -8.68
CA SER A 561 -1.73 -33.69 -9.60
C SER A 561 -1.86 -33.11 -11.02
N PHE A 562 -3.08 -32.85 -11.49
CA PHE A 562 -3.35 -32.25 -12.80
C PHE A 562 -2.80 -30.82 -12.89
N LEU A 563 -3.01 -30.01 -11.85
CA LEU A 563 -2.56 -28.62 -11.81
C LEU A 563 -1.07 -28.45 -11.47
N ARG A 564 -0.38 -29.55 -11.12
CA ARG A 564 1.04 -29.50 -10.73
C ARG A 564 1.96 -28.79 -11.75
N PRO A 565 1.87 -29.02 -13.06
CA PRO A 565 2.72 -28.37 -14.06
C PRO A 565 2.46 -26.85 -14.17
N PHE A 566 1.24 -26.41 -13.84
CA PHE A 566 0.76 -25.04 -14.05
C PHE A 566 0.84 -24.16 -12.81
N ARG A 567 1.32 -24.69 -11.66
CA ARG A 567 1.30 -23.96 -10.36
C ARG A 567 1.98 -22.61 -10.40
N SER A 568 3.06 -22.47 -11.17
CA SER A 568 3.76 -21.20 -11.35
C SER A 568 2.96 -20.16 -12.16
N LEU A 569 1.95 -20.61 -12.91
CA LEU A 569 1.07 -19.78 -13.73
C LEU A 569 -0.28 -19.50 -13.03
N ILE A 570 -0.55 -20.15 -11.89
CA ILE A 570 -1.82 -20.00 -11.15
C ILE A 570 -1.55 -19.22 -9.86
N ILE A 571 -2.21 -18.09 -9.71
CA ILE A 571 -2.19 -17.29 -8.49
C ILE A 571 -3.57 -17.28 -7.86
N VAL A 572 -3.64 -17.54 -6.55
CA VAL A 572 -4.88 -17.50 -5.77
C VAL A 572 -4.74 -16.40 -4.71
N ASN A 573 -5.62 -15.42 -4.72
CA ASN A 573 -5.57 -14.36 -3.70
C ASN A 573 -6.94 -13.72 -3.44
N THR A 574 -7.00 -12.90 -2.40
CA THR A 574 -8.16 -12.02 -2.17
C THR A 574 -8.18 -10.90 -3.21
N VAL A 575 -9.33 -10.21 -3.33
CA VAL A 575 -9.47 -9.05 -4.22
C VAL A 575 -8.38 -8.01 -3.90
N ASP A 576 -8.18 -7.70 -2.63
CA ASP A 576 -7.17 -6.74 -2.17
C ASP A 576 -5.74 -7.19 -2.56
N GLY A 577 -5.44 -8.49 -2.43
CA GLY A 577 -4.15 -9.06 -2.82
C GLY A 577 -3.91 -9.15 -4.33
N PHE A 578 -4.96 -9.00 -5.15
CA PHE A 578 -4.86 -8.92 -6.62
C PHE A 578 -4.73 -7.47 -7.13
N GLN A 579 -4.81 -6.48 -6.25
CA GLN A 579 -4.70 -5.09 -6.68
C GLN A 579 -3.34 -4.82 -7.36
N GLY A 580 -3.36 -4.10 -8.48
CA GLY A 580 -2.17 -3.86 -9.29
C GLY A 580 -1.71 -5.02 -10.19
N GLN A 581 -2.30 -6.21 -10.04
CA GLN A 581 -1.99 -7.38 -10.87
C GLN A 581 -3.02 -7.55 -12.00
N GLU A 582 -2.70 -8.40 -12.96
CA GLU A 582 -3.60 -8.79 -14.06
C GLU A 582 -3.23 -10.19 -14.54
N ARG A 583 -4.18 -10.94 -15.09
CA ARG A 583 -3.99 -12.30 -15.64
C ARG A 583 -4.78 -12.46 -16.92
N ASP A 584 -4.34 -13.39 -17.75
CA ASP A 584 -5.03 -13.72 -18.99
C ASP A 584 -6.43 -14.25 -18.71
N VAL A 585 -6.55 -15.12 -17.71
CA VAL A 585 -7.82 -15.74 -17.28
C VAL A 585 -8.06 -15.47 -15.79
N ILE A 586 -9.23 -14.97 -15.44
CA ILE A 586 -9.65 -14.78 -14.06
C ILE A 586 -10.88 -15.62 -13.75
N PHE A 587 -10.82 -16.37 -12.66
CA PHE A 587 -11.94 -17.02 -12.01
C PHE A 587 -12.27 -16.31 -10.71
N ILE A 588 -13.53 -15.95 -10.49
CA ILE A 588 -14.01 -15.29 -9.26
C ILE A 588 -14.98 -16.24 -8.54
N SER A 589 -14.67 -16.58 -7.28
CA SER A 589 -15.57 -17.30 -6.39
C SER A 589 -16.20 -16.30 -5.42
N LEU A 590 -17.52 -16.09 -5.50
CA LEU A 590 -18.26 -15.10 -4.72
C LEU A 590 -18.66 -15.61 -3.34
N VAL A 591 -18.70 -16.93 -3.15
CA VAL A 591 -18.91 -17.65 -1.86
C VAL A 591 -20.32 -17.51 -1.29
N ARG A 592 -20.96 -16.34 -1.43
CA ARG A 592 -22.23 -16.03 -0.76
C ARG A 592 -23.37 -16.84 -1.33
N ALA A 593 -23.98 -17.65 -0.47
CA ALA A 593 -25.15 -18.49 -0.75
C ALA A 593 -26.00 -18.61 0.53
N ASN A 594 -27.07 -17.79 0.62
CA ASN A 594 -27.95 -17.72 1.78
C ASN A 594 -29.34 -17.20 1.41
N GLU A 595 -30.36 -17.62 2.16
CA GLU A 595 -31.77 -17.25 1.90
C GLU A 595 -32.07 -15.77 2.14
N ASP A 596 -31.33 -15.10 3.03
CA ASP A 596 -31.54 -13.69 3.39
C ASP A 596 -31.06 -12.71 2.32
N GLY A 597 -30.28 -13.17 1.32
CA GLY A 597 -29.68 -12.31 0.29
C GLY A 597 -28.61 -11.38 0.85
N GLN A 598 -27.98 -11.78 1.94
CA GLN A 598 -26.91 -10.99 2.53
C GLN A 598 -25.60 -11.21 1.77
N ILE A 599 -25.07 -10.18 1.16
CA ILE A 599 -23.86 -10.23 0.34
C ILE A 599 -22.57 -9.83 1.08
N GLY A 600 -22.67 -9.25 2.28
CA GLY A 600 -21.51 -8.93 3.12
C GLY A 600 -20.49 -8.02 2.44
N PHE A 601 -19.22 -8.44 2.35
CA PHE A 601 -18.14 -7.66 1.72
C PHE A 601 -18.37 -7.34 0.24
N LEU A 602 -19.22 -8.08 -0.44
CA LEU A 602 -19.59 -7.84 -1.83
C LEU A 602 -20.47 -6.58 -2.01
N ASN A 603 -20.94 -5.96 -0.92
CA ASN A 603 -21.66 -4.70 -0.95
C ASN A 603 -20.75 -3.51 -1.33
N ASP A 604 -19.44 -3.60 -1.11
CA ASP A 604 -18.49 -2.64 -1.65
C ASP A 604 -18.16 -3.00 -3.11
N LEU A 605 -18.87 -2.36 -4.03
CA LEU A 605 -18.80 -2.65 -5.46
C LEU A 605 -17.43 -2.33 -6.07
N ARG A 606 -16.62 -1.49 -5.42
CA ARG A 606 -15.23 -1.21 -5.83
C ARG A 606 -14.39 -2.48 -5.85
N ARG A 607 -14.69 -3.42 -4.94
CA ARG A 607 -14.06 -4.76 -4.96
C ARG A 607 -14.39 -5.54 -6.21
N MET A 608 -15.64 -5.51 -6.65
CA MET A 608 -16.02 -6.17 -7.89
C MET A 608 -15.41 -5.49 -9.11
N ASN A 609 -15.33 -4.16 -9.12
CA ASN A 609 -14.63 -3.43 -10.17
C ASN A 609 -13.17 -3.91 -10.27
N VAL A 610 -12.47 -4.00 -9.14
CA VAL A 610 -11.09 -4.52 -9.12
C VAL A 610 -11.05 -5.97 -9.61
N ALA A 611 -11.91 -6.86 -9.11
CA ALA A 611 -11.87 -8.29 -9.47
C ALA A 611 -12.12 -8.53 -10.97
N ILE A 612 -13.15 -7.90 -11.54
CA ILE A 612 -13.51 -8.00 -12.96
C ILE A 612 -12.36 -7.48 -13.84
N THR A 613 -11.81 -6.33 -13.50
CA THR A 613 -10.80 -5.64 -14.31
C THR A 613 -9.38 -6.23 -14.19
N ARG A 614 -9.23 -7.37 -13.50
CA ARG A 614 -7.98 -8.15 -13.49
C ARG A 614 -7.83 -9.06 -14.70
N ALA A 615 -8.94 -9.40 -15.37
CA ALA A 615 -8.96 -10.27 -16.54
C ALA A 615 -8.51 -9.52 -17.80
N ARG A 616 -7.63 -10.15 -18.55
CA ARG A 616 -7.21 -9.65 -19.88
C ARG A 616 -8.13 -10.19 -20.98
N MET A 617 -8.35 -11.51 -21.00
CA MET A 617 -8.99 -12.21 -22.13
C MET A 617 -10.21 -13.03 -21.72
N LYS A 618 -10.23 -13.56 -20.51
CA LYS A 618 -11.33 -14.43 -20.03
C LYS A 618 -11.65 -14.16 -18.58
N LEU A 619 -12.95 -14.03 -18.29
CA LEU A 619 -13.51 -13.88 -16.95
C LEU A 619 -14.59 -14.93 -16.70
N VAL A 620 -14.44 -15.70 -15.64
CA VAL A 620 -15.45 -16.67 -15.18
C VAL A 620 -15.87 -16.32 -13.76
N ILE A 621 -17.14 -16.10 -13.53
CA ILE A 621 -17.71 -15.77 -12.22
C ILE A 621 -18.57 -16.93 -11.74
N LEU A 622 -18.31 -17.43 -10.54
CA LEU A 622 -19.12 -18.44 -9.88
C LEU A 622 -19.86 -17.81 -8.70
N GLY A 623 -21.14 -18.06 -8.58
CA GLY A 623 -21.93 -17.55 -7.47
C GLY A 623 -23.41 -17.89 -7.55
N ASP A 624 -24.05 -17.90 -6.39
CA ASP A 624 -25.47 -18.15 -6.23
C ASP A 624 -26.30 -16.93 -6.65
N ALA A 625 -26.95 -17.03 -7.82
CA ALA A 625 -27.77 -15.97 -8.34
C ALA A 625 -28.98 -15.65 -7.45
N SER A 626 -29.54 -16.62 -6.71
CA SER A 626 -30.67 -16.42 -5.81
C SER A 626 -30.34 -15.46 -4.65
N THR A 627 -29.12 -15.54 -4.15
CA THR A 627 -28.57 -14.62 -3.13
C THR A 627 -28.15 -13.28 -3.74
N LEU A 628 -27.31 -13.33 -4.78
CA LEU A 628 -26.56 -12.16 -5.29
C LEU A 628 -27.44 -11.19 -6.08
N THR A 629 -28.41 -11.70 -6.88
CA THR A 629 -29.23 -10.83 -7.74
C THR A 629 -30.30 -10.04 -6.98
N LYS A 630 -30.45 -10.23 -5.69
CA LYS A 630 -31.19 -9.31 -4.82
C LYS A 630 -30.54 -7.92 -4.80
N HIS A 631 -29.25 -7.84 -5.07
CA HIS A 631 -28.55 -6.56 -5.25
C HIS A 631 -28.55 -6.14 -6.75
N PRO A 632 -28.93 -4.90 -7.07
CA PRO A 632 -29.09 -4.44 -8.47
C PRO A 632 -27.83 -4.59 -9.33
N PHE A 633 -26.66 -4.38 -8.78
CA PHE A 633 -25.39 -4.53 -9.49
C PHE A 633 -25.21 -5.95 -10.03
N TYR A 634 -25.32 -6.97 -9.15
CA TYR A 634 -25.11 -8.37 -9.54
C TYR A 634 -26.19 -8.86 -10.50
N LYS A 635 -27.43 -8.40 -10.30
CA LYS A 635 -28.51 -8.67 -11.27
C LYS A 635 -28.18 -8.14 -12.66
N ARG A 636 -27.70 -6.89 -12.75
CA ARG A 636 -27.34 -6.29 -14.02
C ARG A 636 -26.09 -6.92 -14.63
N LEU A 637 -25.09 -7.26 -13.83
CA LEU A 637 -23.88 -7.96 -14.27
C LEU A 637 -24.22 -9.33 -14.88
N MET A 638 -25.03 -10.13 -14.18
CA MET A 638 -25.46 -11.44 -14.69
C MET A 638 -26.25 -11.32 -15.99
N LEU A 639 -27.19 -10.37 -16.07
CA LEU A 639 -27.97 -10.13 -17.29
C LEU A 639 -27.10 -9.63 -18.45
N PHE A 640 -26.06 -8.84 -18.15
CA PHE A 640 -25.10 -8.39 -19.15
C PHE A 640 -24.33 -9.57 -19.72
N ILE A 641 -23.78 -10.44 -18.88
CA ILE A 641 -23.03 -11.63 -19.30
C ILE A 641 -23.92 -12.56 -20.15
N LYS A 642 -25.16 -12.84 -19.72
CA LYS A 642 -26.09 -13.70 -20.47
C LYS A 642 -26.55 -13.12 -21.83
N LYS A 643 -26.31 -11.85 -22.12
CA LYS A 643 -26.61 -11.26 -23.45
C LYS A 643 -25.43 -11.36 -24.40
N GLU A 644 -24.24 -11.49 -23.87
CA GLU A 644 -23.00 -11.67 -24.63
C GLU A 644 -22.78 -13.15 -25.01
N ASP A 645 -23.46 -14.09 -24.31
CA ASP A 645 -23.57 -15.50 -24.70
C ASP A 645 -24.57 -15.68 -25.84
#